data_99415868497cd84bb7794a169596af3e
#
_entry.id   99415868497cd84bb7794a169596af3e
#
_cell.length_a   1.000
_cell.length_b   1.000
_cell.length_c   1.000
_cell.angle_alpha   90.00
_cell.angle_beta   90.00
_cell.angle_gamma   90.00
#
_symmetry.space_group_name_H-M   'P 1'
#
loop_
_entity.id
_entity.type
_entity.pdbx_description
1 polymer ?
#
loop_
_entity_poly.entity_id
_entity_poly.type
_entity_poly.pdbx_seq_one_letter_code
_entity_poly.pdbx_strand_id
1 'polypeptide(L)'
;MRFSVRVLFFLSIALFLNVFSFAPPAVAQSNLATLNGTITDPLGASVPGARISAESIPSTGTPVRGVSSGDGRFSLALAPGRYRFTISQSSFATVEQEITIAPGETREAQFRLALEPLSSKVVVTAQALPVDAESSPAPLNILTREQIDQRAATSLPDLLATLPGFSLGRTGPVGGTASLFLDGGNSNYTKVLVDGAPVNQPGGLIDFSNFTLDNIDKIEVVHGAESALYGSDAMDGVIQIFTHRGTTRIPEFTAFADGGSFDTGRGGADLSGLAGRFDYDAGFSDLETQGQGPNDAFRDRTLSGNFGWRFSDTAHVSLAIRDNGSKAGTPGQTLLMPADLTDTIALHNFSANLRAEFNTGTHWHHQLNGTELYFREFNFDPFFTTLYRFNRTSGVGQSTYFNKGFGLTAGYEYEIENGYISYVGLHARRNNQAGFLDARWQPFSRLTLNAGARAEDNATFGTRVVPRTGASYVLRMAQGLFGDTRLHATYGQGIVEPRFDQTYGDDPCFPGNPNLSAEESRTVHAGVEQKLASDRVRVTADYFDSRFHNIISFINEPGTALCPFGTGTFFNTNLARARGATFTGEARVTRWLNADANYTYDSTRTLSAPTDPADLDPNYLPGSRLLRRPVNSGNAMLNAKFLKMNWNLSGYFTGKRADYNYPGQIINPGYARIDLAGSYNLKFGVSVYGRIANLANKQYQDAYGYPALGREFRIGVKYTTRHE
;
A
#
# COMPACT_ATOMS: atom_id res chain seq x y z
N MET A 1 43.19 -53.62 35.50
CA MET A 1 43.90 -54.76 34.92
C MET A 1 44.46 -54.32 33.58
N ARG A 2 45.70 -54.05 33.55
CA ARG A 2 46.78 -54.37 32.60
C ARG A 2 46.59 -53.82 31.18
N PHE A 3 47.36 -52.87 30.75
CA PHE A 3 48.79 -52.81 30.25
C PHE A 3 48.71 -52.60 28.74
N SER A 4 49.20 -51.46 28.26
CA SER A 4 50.59 -51.15 27.83
C SER A 4 51.04 -51.85 26.57
N VAL A 5 51.56 -51.05 25.60
CA VAL A 5 52.97 -51.09 25.18
C VAL A 5 53.10 -50.34 23.85
N ARG A 6 53.71 -49.15 23.83
CA ARG A 6 55.08 -48.79 23.37
C ARG A 6 55.21 -48.67 21.84
N VAL A 7 55.55 -47.51 21.33
CA VAL A 7 56.85 -46.79 21.28
C VAL A 7 57.88 -47.43 20.34
N LEU A 8 58.43 -46.60 19.48
CA LEU A 8 59.64 -46.69 18.69
C LEU A 8 59.56 -47.28 17.28
N PHE A 9 59.66 -46.36 16.30
CA PHE A 9 60.72 -46.48 15.31
C PHE A 9 61.17 -45.07 14.89
N PHE A 10 62.26 -44.66 15.57
CA PHE A 10 63.12 -43.57 15.11
C PHE A 10 64.35 -44.16 14.44
N LEU A 11 64.90 -43.42 13.50
CA LEU A 11 66.20 -43.47 12.86
C LEU A 11 66.45 -44.60 11.85
N SER A 12 66.52 -44.21 10.66
CA SER A 12 67.69 -44.29 9.79
C SER A 12 67.30 -43.95 8.35
N ILE A 13 67.77 -42.89 7.80
CA ILE A 13 68.50 -42.80 6.51
C ILE A 13 68.94 -41.35 6.39
N ALA A 14 70.15 -41.12 6.85
CA ALA A 14 70.89 -39.94 6.40
C ALA A 14 71.60 -40.30 5.08
N LEU A 15 71.80 -39.27 4.31
CA LEU A 15 72.78 -39.21 3.23
C LEU A 15 72.26 -39.66 1.83
N PHE A 16 71.62 -38.77 1.12
CA PHE A 16 71.93 -38.53 -0.31
C PHE A 16 71.93 -37.04 -0.52
N LEU A 17 73.08 -36.45 -0.49
CA LEU A 17 73.32 -35.12 -1.06
C LEU A 17 73.04 -35.21 -2.59
N ASN A 18 71.96 -34.55 -3.02
CA ASN A 18 71.87 -34.06 -4.40
C ASN A 18 71.78 -32.57 -4.36
N VAL A 19 72.81 -31.98 -4.89
CA VAL A 19 72.90 -30.55 -5.17
C VAL A 19 71.79 -30.20 -6.15
N PHE A 20 70.65 -29.70 -5.63
CA PHE A 20 69.67 -28.97 -6.45
C PHE A 20 69.95 -27.48 -6.27
N SER A 21 70.40 -26.85 -7.36
CA SER A 21 70.52 -25.43 -7.48
C SER A 21 69.19 -24.77 -7.05
N PHE A 22 69.21 -23.99 -6.00
CA PHE A 22 68.17 -23.06 -5.64
C PHE A 22 68.16 -21.95 -6.73
N ALA A 23 67.32 -22.09 -7.75
CA ALA A 23 66.83 -20.95 -8.48
C ALA A 23 65.87 -20.20 -7.54
N PRO A 24 66.10 -18.91 -7.27
CA PRO A 24 65.10 -18.14 -6.52
C PRO A 24 63.76 -18.23 -7.22
N PRO A 25 62.63 -18.39 -6.51
CA PRO A 25 61.31 -18.30 -7.16
C PRO A 25 61.27 -16.95 -7.88
N ALA A 26 61.07 -16.98 -9.20
CA ALA A 26 60.75 -15.78 -9.97
C ALA A 26 59.48 -15.21 -9.31
N VAL A 27 59.61 -14.13 -8.56
CA VAL A 27 58.51 -13.32 -8.11
C VAL A 27 57.86 -12.85 -9.38
N ALA A 28 56.77 -13.48 -9.77
CA ALA A 28 55.94 -12.99 -10.85
C ALA A 28 55.51 -11.56 -10.41
N GLN A 29 56.14 -10.56 -11.03
CA GLN A 29 55.65 -9.20 -10.93
C GLN A 29 54.22 -9.27 -11.43
N SER A 30 53.26 -9.19 -10.50
CA SER A 30 51.85 -9.02 -10.83
C SER A 30 51.80 -7.67 -11.52
N ASN A 31 51.73 -7.67 -12.87
CA ASN A 31 51.49 -6.45 -13.69
C ASN A 31 50.06 -5.99 -13.45
N LEU A 32 49.75 -5.66 -12.19
CA LEU A 32 48.47 -5.02 -11.85
C LEU A 32 48.39 -3.68 -12.56
N ALA A 33 47.29 -3.47 -13.21
CA ALA A 33 46.95 -2.19 -13.80
C ALA A 33 46.15 -1.36 -12.78
N THR A 34 46.19 -0.07 -12.96
CA THR A 34 45.43 0.86 -12.11
C THR A 34 44.34 1.55 -12.93
N LEU A 35 43.08 1.41 -12.54
CA LEU A 35 42.00 2.21 -13.09
C LEU A 35 41.67 3.35 -12.11
N ASN A 36 41.93 4.58 -12.55
CA ASN A 36 41.46 5.78 -11.88
C ASN A 36 40.16 6.23 -12.51
N GLY A 37 39.14 6.50 -11.69
CA GLY A 37 37.86 6.92 -12.22
C GLY A 37 37.35 8.17 -11.52
N THR A 38 36.56 8.94 -12.26
CA THR A 38 35.81 10.10 -11.72
C THR A 38 34.34 9.87 -11.99
N ILE A 39 33.52 10.02 -10.95
CA ILE A 39 32.08 9.85 -11.02
C ILE A 39 31.42 11.21 -10.84
N THR A 40 30.61 11.61 -11.83
CA THR A 40 29.89 12.89 -11.84
C THR A 40 28.39 12.69 -12.06
N ASP A 41 27.61 13.65 -11.62
CA ASP A 41 26.18 13.74 -11.92
C ASP A 41 25.95 14.35 -13.34
N PRO A 42 24.70 14.46 -13.81
CA PRO A 42 24.39 15.05 -15.12
C PRO A 42 24.80 16.53 -15.27
N LEU A 43 25.00 17.23 -14.17
CA LEU A 43 25.43 18.64 -14.14
C LEU A 43 26.96 18.80 -14.02
N GLY A 44 27.69 17.66 -13.91
CA GLY A 44 29.13 17.64 -13.72
C GLY A 44 29.59 17.74 -12.26
N ALA A 45 28.68 17.74 -11.30
CA ALA A 45 29.05 17.74 -9.88
C ALA A 45 29.55 16.35 -9.46
N SER A 46 30.55 16.32 -8.59
CA SER A 46 31.14 15.06 -8.07
C SER A 46 30.10 14.26 -7.29
N VAL A 47 30.10 12.93 -7.46
CA VAL A 47 29.24 11.99 -6.74
C VAL A 47 30.05 11.21 -5.71
N PRO A 48 30.03 11.58 -4.43
CA PRO A 48 30.74 10.88 -3.36
C PRO A 48 30.00 9.62 -2.91
N GLY A 49 30.72 8.62 -2.41
CA GLY A 49 30.15 7.40 -1.84
C GLY A 49 29.51 6.45 -2.84
N ALA A 50 29.75 6.62 -4.14
CA ALA A 50 29.30 5.69 -5.15
C ALA A 50 30.06 4.36 -5.01
N ARG A 51 29.33 3.24 -5.01
CA ARG A 51 29.90 1.89 -4.95
C ARG A 51 30.29 1.45 -6.35
N ILE A 52 31.52 0.97 -6.49
CA ILE A 52 32.07 0.44 -7.74
C ILE A 52 32.30 -1.06 -7.53
N SER A 53 31.82 -1.88 -8.47
CA SER A 53 32.13 -3.31 -8.55
C SER A 53 32.69 -3.61 -9.91
N ALA A 54 33.89 -4.19 -9.97
CA ALA A 54 34.53 -4.65 -11.19
C ALA A 54 34.55 -6.19 -11.20
N GLU A 55 33.77 -6.80 -12.09
CA GLU A 55 33.67 -8.24 -12.28
C GLU A 55 34.39 -8.65 -13.58
N SER A 56 35.28 -9.66 -13.49
CA SER A 56 36.01 -10.17 -14.67
C SER A 56 35.07 -10.87 -15.65
N ILE A 57 35.37 -10.76 -16.96
CA ILE A 57 34.63 -11.46 -18.02
C ILE A 57 35.57 -12.42 -18.75
N PRO A 58 35.38 -13.76 -18.68
CA PRO A 58 34.32 -14.47 -17.90
C PRO A 58 34.51 -14.33 -16.37
N SER A 59 33.42 -14.48 -15.64
CA SER A 59 33.41 -14.36 -14.16
C SER A 59 34.20 -15.49 -13.53
N THR A 60 35.47 -15.24 -13.19
CA THR A 60 36.40 -16.24 -12.66
C THR A 60 36.87 -15.98 -11.23
N GLY A 61 36.32 -14.95 -10.56
CA GLY A 61 36.74 -14.57 -9.21
C GLY A 61 35.76 -13.66 -8.48
N THR A 62 36.11 -13.28 -7.26
CA THR A 62 35.35 -12.27 -6.52
C THR A 62 35.49 -10.89 -7.15
N PRO A 63 34.42 -10.11 -7.33
CA PRO A 63 34.50 -8.76 -7.86
C PRO A 63 35.41 -7.85 -7.01
N VAL A 64 36.23 -7.05 -7.67
CA VAL A 64 37.00 -6.00 -7.00
C VAL A 64 36.07 -4.82 -6.70
N ARG A 65 36.04 -4.36 -5.46
CA ARG A 65 35.12 -3.32 -5.01
C ARG A 65 35.84 -2.07 -4.58
N GLY A 66 35.21 -0.91 -4.80
CA GLY A 66 35.67 0.39 -4.37
C GLY A 66 34.52 1.33 -4.07
N VAL A 67 34.84 2.49 -3.48
CA VAL A 67 33.88 3.56 -3.18
C VAL A 67 34.52 4.88 -3.58
N SER A 68 33.74 5.78 -4.21
CA SER A 68 34.24 7.11 -4.58
C SER A 68 34.43 8.01 -3.36
N SER A 69 35.50 8.78 -3.36
CA SER A 69 35.87 9.79 -2.36
C SER A 69 34.95 11.03 -2.41
N GLY A 70 35.16 11.98 -1.52
CA GLY A 70 34.38 13.22 -1.43
C GLY A 70 34.37 14.07 -2.71
N ASP A 71 35.38 13.95 -3.53
CA ASP A 71 35.53 14.60 -4.84
C ASP A 71 35.09 13.72 -6.03
N GLY A 72 34.43 12.58 -5.75
CA GLY A 72 33.89 11.65 -6.75
C GLY A 72 34.96 10.76 -7.40
N ARG A 73 36.23 10.75 -6.95
CA ARG A 73 37.30 9.95 -7.50
C ARG A 73 37.39 8.58 -6.84
N PHE A 74 37.87 7.59 -7.59
CA PHE A 74 38.24 6.28 -7.08
C PHE A 74 39.46 5.71 -7.81
N SER A 75 40.14 4.76 -7.19
CA SER A 75 41.25 4.01 -7.79
C SER A 75 41.10 2.54 -7.47
N LEU A 76 41.23 1.68 -8.49
CA LEU A 76 41.17 0.23 -8.35
C LEU A 76 42.39 -0.41 -9.00
N ALA A 77 43.06 -1.32 -8.27
CA ALA A 77 44.09 -2.17 -8.78
C ALA A 77 43.48 -3.45 -9.35
N LEU A 78 43.68 -3.72 -10.65
CA LEU A 78 43.05 -4.80 -11.39
C LEU A 78 44.08 -5.64 -12.13
N ALA A 79 43.85 -6.94 -12.20
CA ALA A 79 44.62 -7.80 -13.08
C ALA A 79 44.27 -7.45 -14.55
N PRO A 80 45.18 -7.68 -15.51
CA PRO A 80 44.85 -7.50 -16.92
C PRO A 80 43.68 -8.38 -17.33
N GLY A 81 42.73 -7.81 -18.08
CA GLY A 81 41.53 -8.53 -18.51
C GLY A 81 40.38 -7.62 -18.89
N ARG A 82 39.27 -8.23 -19.26
CA ARG A 82 38.01 -7.57 -19.54
C ARG A 82 37.12 -7.58 -18.30
N TYR A 83 36.58 -6.43 -17.92
CA TYR A 83 35.76 -6.26 -16.71
C TYR A 83 34.44 -5.60 -17.04
N ARG A 84 33.37 -6.03 -16.36
CA ARG A 84 32.11 -5.30 -16.23
C ARG A 84 32.16 -4.47 -14.97
N PHE A 85 32.11 -3.17 -15.13
CA PHE A 85 31.99 -2.21 -14.03
C PHE A 85 30.52 -1.93 -13.78
N THR A 86 30.08 -2.14 -12.55
CA THR A 86 28.77 -1.73 -12.08
C THR A 86 28.96 -0.62 -11.05
N ILE A 87 28.39 0.56 -11.32
CA ILE A 87 28.50 1.73 -10.44
C ILE A 87 27.11 2.09 -9.96
N SER A 88 26.93 2.11 -8.66
CA SER A 88 25.64 2.39 -8.02
C SER A 88 25.79 3.42 -6.90
N GLN A 89 24.82 4.32 -6.80
CA GLN A 89 24.67 5.29 -5.71
C GLN A 89 23.21 5.61 -5.52
N SER A 90 22.79 5.78 -4.28
CA SER A 90 21.41 6.18 -3.95
C SER A 90 20.99 7.42 -4.73
N SER A 91 19.81 7.42 -5.31
CA SER A 91 19.22 8.46 -6.17
C SER A 91 19.82 8.58 -7.57
N PHE A 92 20.68 7.63 -7.99
CA PHE A 92 21.21 7.57 -9.35
C PHE A 92 20.91 6.20 -9.98
N ALA A 93 20.69 6.22 -11.28
CA ALA A 93 20.57 4.99 -12.07
C ALA A 93 21.92 4.26 -12.06
N THR A 94 21.88 2.95 -11.86
CA THR A 94 23.07 2.10 -11.92
C THR A 94 23.65 2.14 -13.34
N VAL A 95 24.95 2.39 -13.45
CA VAL A 95 25.68 2.37 -14.72
C VAL A 95 26.46 1.09 -14.82
N GLU A 96 26.30 0.37 -15.94
CA GLU A 96 27.14 -0.76 -16.33
C GLU A 96 27.98 -0.42 -17.55
N GLN A 97 29.27 -0.67 -17.47
CA GLN A 97 30.21 -0.42 -18.57
C GLN A 97 31.28 -1.51 -18.62
N GLU A 98 31.57 -2.00 -19.81
CA GLU A 98 32.67 -2.95 -20.00
C GLU A 98 33.96 -2.21 -20.38
N ILE A 99 35.05 -2.52 -19.69
CA ILE A 99 36.37 -1.92 -19.90
C ILE A 99 37.39 -3.05 -19.99
N THR A 100 38.25 -3.00 -20.99
CA THR A 100 39.40 -3.91 -21.11
C THR A 100 40.65 -3.21 -20.57
N ILE A 101 41.38 -3.86 -19.70
CA ILE A 101 42.55 -3.36 -18.98
C ILE A 101 43.78 -4.15 -19.47
N ALA A 102 44.80 -3.42 -19.97
CA ALA A 102 46.06 -4.02 -20.44
C ALA A 102 47.04 -4.21 -19.27
N PRO A 103 48.04 -5.09 -19.41
CA PRO A 103 49.06 -5.32 -18.35
C PRO A 103 49.83 -4.03 -18.01
N GLY A 104 49.86 -3.66 -16.71
CA GLY A 104 50.57 -2.47 -16.22
C GLY A 104 49.99 -1.13 -16.63
N GLU A 105 48.81 -1.11 -17.27
CA GLU A 105 48.15 0.12 -17.70
C GLU A 105 47.68 0.97 -16.52
N THR A 106 47.94 2.29 -16.58
CA THR A 106 47.22 3.26 -15.76
C THR A 106 46.17 3.93 -16.66
N ARG A 107 44.91 3.62 -16.42
CA ARG A 107 43.77 4.10 -17.23
C ARG A 107 42.91 5.07 -16.45
N GLU A 108 42.49 6.14 -17.12
CA GLU A 108 41.48 7.06 -16.60
C GLU A 108 40.12 6.78 -17.23
N ALA A 109 39.08 6.78 -16.44
CA ALA A 109 37.70 6.59 -16.89
C ALA A 109 36.77 7.64 -16.21
N GLN A 110 35.80 8.11 -16.97
CA GLN A 110 34.78 9.01 -16.49
C GLN A 110 33.41 8.30 -16.54
N PHE A 111 32.71 8.34 -15.41
CA PHE A 111 31.38 7.76 -15.29
C PHE A 111 30.40 8.88 -14.96
N ARG A 112 29.40 9.05 -15.80
CA ARG A 112 28.34 10.02 -15.58
C ARG A 112 27.08 9.28 -15.15
N LEU A 113 26.68 9.41 -13.89
CA LEU A 113 25.48 8.79 -13.37
C LEU A 113 24.27 9.66 -13.70
N ALA A 114 23.31 9.12 -14.44
CA ALA A 114 22.00 9.74 -14.54
C ALA A 114 21.28 9.67 -13.21
N LEU A 115 20.45 10.66 -12.87
CA LEU A 115 19.55 10.52 -11.73
C LEU A 115 18.62 9.34 -11.99
N GLU A 116 18.35 8.57 -10.95
CA GLU A 116 17.39 7.48 -11.05
C GLU A 116 16.05 8.04 -11.54
N PRO A 117 15.44 7.49 -12.61
CA PRO A 117 14.16 7.97 -13.08
C PRO A 117 13.12 7.81 -11.97
N LEU A 118 12.09 8.71 -11.95
CA LEU A 118 10.96 8.61 -11.01
C LEU A 118 10.20 7.28 -11.15
N SER A 119 10.29 6.67 -12.31
CA SER A 119 9.81 5.32 -12.59
C SER A 119 10.97 4.32 -12.48
N SER A 120 11.29 3.85 -11.28
CA SER A 120 11.84 2.51 -11.15
C SER A 120 10.78 1.52 -11.69
N LYS A 121 11.19 0.40 -12.30
CA LYS A 121 10.27 -0.66 -12.74
C LYS A 121 9.56 -1.26 -11.51
N VAL A 122 8.55 -0.57 -11.02
CA VAL A 122 7.74 -1.05 -9.91
C VAL A 122 6.73 -2.03 -10.50
N VAL A 123 6.83 -3.27 -10.11
CA VAL A 123 5.90 -4.32 -10.51
C VAL A 123 4.65 -4.19 -9.64
N VAL A 124 3.51 -4.01 -10.28
CA VAL A 124 2.19 -3.99 -9.63
C VAL A 124 1.70 -5.43 -9.52
N THR A 125 1.39 -5.83 -8.32
CA THR A 125 0.83 -7.15 -8.01
C THR A 125 -0.68 -7.11 -7.73
N ALA A 126 -1.25 -5.90 -7.66
CA ALA A 126 -2.69 -5.66 -7.59
C ALA A 126 -3.38 -5.88 -8.96
N GLN A 127 -2.88 -6.78 -9.79
CA GLN A 127 -3.49 -7.26 -11.04
C GLN A 127 -3.29 -8.76 -11.14
N ALA A 128 -4.14 -9.45 -11.91
CA ALA A 128 -4.07 -10.90 -12.06
C ALA A 128 -2.68 -11.40 -12.54
N LEU A 129 -1.99 -10.56 -13.28
CA LEU A 129 -0.59 -10.73 -13.68
C LEU A 129 0.24 -9.59 -13.09
N PRO A 130 1.40 -9.88 -12.47
CA PRO A 130 2.35 -8.83 -12.14
C PRO A 130 2.72 -8.04 -13.41
N VAL A 131 2.50 -6.74 -13.37
CA VAL A 131 2.75 -5.85 -14.51
C VAL A 131 3.65 -4.71 -14.10
N ASP A 132 4.42 -4.22 -15.04
CA ASP A 132 5.11 -2.95 -14.88
C ASP A 132 4.05 -1.84 -14.72
N ALA A 133 4.16 -1.05 -13.66
CA ALA A 133 3.21 0.03 -13.36
C ALA A 133 2.99 0.97 -14.55
N GLU A 134 4.06 1.21 -15.33
CA GLU A 134 4.02 2.05 -16.52
C GLU A 134 3.20 1.46 -17.68
N SER A 135 2.91 0.17 -17.66
CA SER A 135 2.11 -0.49 -18.71
C SER A 135 0.67 -0.74 -18.27
N SER A 136 0.29 -0.39 -17.04
CA SER A 136 -1.07 -0.54 -16.54
C SER A 136 -2.05 0.39 -17.25
N PRO A 137 -3.19 -0.10 -17.76
CA PRO A 137 -4.27 0.76 -18.23
C PRO A 137 -5.01 1.50 -17.12
N ALA A 138 -5.07 0.93 -15.90
CA ALA A 138 -5.73 1.55 -14.76
C ALA A 138 -4.82 2.58 -14.08
N PRO A 139 -5.36 3.73 -13.62
CA PRO A 139 -4.62 4.64 -12.76
C PRO A 139 -4.17 3.94 -11.48
N LEU A 140 -2.91 4.16 -11.09
CA LEU A 140 -2.27 3.49 -9.98
C LEU A 140 -1.55 4.49 -9.07
N ASN A 141 -1.68 4.29 -7.76
CA ASN A 141 -0.80 4.90 -6.79
C ASN A 141 -0.02 3.82 -6.05
N ILE A 142 1.27 3.98 -5.95
CA ILE A 142 2.15 3.05 -5.25
C ILE A 142 2.93 3.84 -4.21
N LEU A 143 2.85 3.39 -2.97
CA LEU A 143 3.65 3.92 -1.87
C LEU A 143 4.64 2.85 -1.43
N THR A 144 5.92 3.12 -1.61
CA THR A 144 7.01 2.28 -1.08
C THR A 144 7.27 2.59 0.40
N ARG A 145 7.98 1.72 1.10
CA ARG A 145 8.39 1.95 2.50
C ARG A 145 9.06 3.31 2.67
N GLU A 146 9.97 3.68 1.77
CA GLU A 146 10.63 4.98 1.83
C GLU A 146 9.64 6.15 1.73
N GLN A 147 8.68 6.07 0.83
CA GLN A 147 7.65 7.11 0.68
C GLN A 147 6.67 7.17 1.86
N ILE A 148 6.38 6.02 2.49
CA ILE A 148 5.58 5.94 3.73
C ILE A 148 6.33 6.64 4.87
N ASP A 149 7.61 6.31 5.06
CA ASP A 149 8.46 6.93 6.09
C ASP A 149 8.64 8.44 5.86
N GLN A 150 8.80 8.87 4.60
CA GLN A 150 8.93 10.28 4.24
C GLN A 150 7.67 11.10 4.59
N ARG A 151 6.48 10.55 4.39
CA ARG A 151 5.23 11.22 4.73
C ARG A 151 4.99 11.31 6.23
N ALA A 152 5.65 10.45 7.01
CA ALA A 152 5.56 10.41 8.48
C ALA A 152 4.11 10.44 9.00
N ALA A 153 3.16 9.89 8.23
CA ALA A 153 1.79 9.73 8.66
C ALA A 153 1.71 8.78 9.86
N THR A 154 0.72 8.98 10.73
CA THR A 154 0.57 8.19 11.96
C THR A 154 -0.33 6.98 11.78
N SER A 155 -1.23 7.04 10.80
CA SER A 155 -2.19 5.99 10.51
C SER A 155 -2.37 5.81 9.00
N LEU A 156 -2.90 4.66 8.61
CA LEU A 156 -3.20 4.36 7.21
C LEU A 156 -4.18 5.37 6.58
N PRO A 157 -5.30 5.77 7.23
CA PRO A 157 -6.22 6.74 6.64
C PRO A 157 -5.57 8.11 6.43
N ASP A 158 -4.71 8.57 7.34
CA ASP A 158 -3.97 9.82 7.15
C ASP A 158 -3.00 9.75 5.96
N LEU A 159 -2.38 8.59 5.77
CA LEU A 159 -1.47 8.36 4.64
C LEU A 159 -2.24 8.33 3.31
N LEU A 160 -3.32 7.56 3.22
CA LEU A 160 -4.12 7.42 2.01
C LEU A 160 -4.82 8.74 1.62
N ALA A 161 -5.24 9.55 2.59
CA ALA A 161 -5.79 10.88 2.33
C ALA A 161 -4.80 11.85 1.66
N THR A 162 -3.50 11.53 1.59
CA THR A 162 -2.50 12.29 0.83
C THR A 162 -2.47 11.94 -0.66
N LEU A 163 -3.14 10.87 -1.08
CA LEU A 163 -3.18 10.41 -2.45
C LEU A 163 -4.30 11.11 -3.25
N PRO A 164 -4.17 11.25 -4.58
CA PRO A 164 -5.23 11.79 -5.40
C PRO A 164 -6.48 10.92 -5.33
N GLY A 165 -7.66 11.53 -5.49
CA GLY A 165 -8.95 10.83 -5.48
C GLY A 165 -9.49 10.49 -4.09
N PHE A 166 -8.66 10.52 -3.03
CA PHE A 166 -9.12 10.20 -1.68
C PHE A 166 -9.69 11.39 -0.92
N SER A 167 -10.74 11.10 -0.13
CA SER A 167 -11.20 11.97 0.95
C SER A 167 -11.42 11.18 2.23
N LEU A 168 -11.20 11.82 3.37
CA LEU A 168 -11.31 11.23 4.72
C LEU A 168 -12.51 11.84 5.45
N GLY A 169 -13.32 10.98 6.03
CA GLY A 169 -14.33 11.34 7.03
C GLY A 169 -14.01 10.64 8.35
N ARG A 170 -13.55 11.39 9.34
CA ARG A 170 -13.23 10.85 10.67
C ARG A 170 -14.13 11.48 11.72
N THR A 171 -14.68 10.63 12.61
CA THR A 171 -15.52 11.05 13.72
C THR A 171 -14.69 11.30 14.98
N GLY A 172 -13.90 12.37 14.98
CA GLY A 172 -13.07 12.74 16.12
C GLY A 172 -11.56 12.53 15.90
N PRO A 173 -10.77 12.37 16.98
CA PRO A 173 -9.32 12.20 16.92
C PRO A 173 -8.89 10.78 16.49
N VAL A 174 -7.66 10.40 16.77
CA VAL A 174 -7.15 9.03 16.53
C VAL A 174 -8.00 8.05 17.32
N GLY A 175 -8.47 6.98 16.65
CA GLY A 175 -9.39 5.99 17.22
C GLY A 175 -10.86 6.25 16.91
N GLY A 176 -11.25 7.47 16.50
CA GLY A 176 -12.58 7.71 15.96
C GLY A 176 -12.78 7.04 14.61
N THR A 177 -14.00 6.53 14.35
CA THR A 177 -14.34 5.84 13.09
C THR A 177 -13.83 6.59 11.88
N ALA A 178 -13.04 5.94 11.05
CA ALA A 178 -12.39 6.54 9.88
C ALA A 178 -12.88 5.89 8.61
N SER A 179 -13.55 6.66 7.76
CA SER A 179 -14.05 6.27 6.44
C SER A 179 -13.22 6.94 5.35
N LEU A 180 -12.75 6.17 4.39
CA LEU A 180 -12.10 6.69 3.18
C LEU A 180 -13.04 6.56 1.99
N PHE A 181 -13.07 7.59 1.17
CA PHE A 181 -13.87 7.67 -0.04
C PHE A 181 -12.94 7.86 -1.22
N LEU A 182 -12.99 6.96 -2.18
CA LEU A 182 -12.17 6.98 -3.39
C LEU A 182 -13.01 7.45 -4.57
N ASP A 183 -12.51 8.40 -5.36
CA ASP A 183 -13.15 8.92 -6.58
C ASP A 183 -14.65 9.21 -6.45
N GLY A 184 -15.06 9.67 -5.25
CA GLY A 184 -16.41 10.04 -4.90
C GLY A 184 -17.36 8.90 -4.51
N GLY A 185 -16.90 7.65 -4.53
CA GLY A 185 -17.67 6.49 -4.08
C GLY A 185 -17.92 6.43 -2.59
N ASN A 186 -18.65 5.44 -2.12
CA ASN A 186 -18.84 5.16 -0.70
C ASN A 186 -17.64 4.42 -0.09
N SER A 187 -17.48 4.52 1.23
CA SER A 187 -16.37 3.88 1.93
C SER A 187 -16.39 2.34 1.85
N ASN A 188 -17.54 1.73 1.61
CA ASN A 188 -17.69 0.29 1.41
C ASN A 188 -17.49 -0.14 -0.07
N TYR A 189 -17.15 0.77 -0.98
CA TYR A 189 -16.95 0.48 -2.40
C TYR A 189 -15.49 0.19 -2.76
N THR A 190 -14.59 0.26 -1.79
CA THR A 190 -13.16 -0.01 -1.99
C THR A 190 -12.76 -1.28 -1.24
N LYS A 191 -12.30 -2.28 -1.98
CA LYS A 191 -11.79 -3.52 -1.40
C LYS A 191 -10.39 -3.30 -0.83
N VAL A 192 -10.18 -3.74 0.39
CA VAL A 192 -8.89 -3.64 1.09
C VAL A 192 -8.35 -5.03 1.35
N LEU A 193 -7.10 -5.23 0.96
CA LEU A 193 -6.39 -6.51 1.12
C LEU A 193 -5.11 -6.26 1.93
N VAL A 194 -4.84 -7.13 2.90
CA VAL A 194 -3.55 -7.19 3.61
C VAL A 194 -2.87 -8.49 3.23
N ASP A 195 -1.74 -8.42 2.54
CA ASP A 195 -1.02 -9.57 1.97
C ASP A 195 -1.92 -10.52 1.15
N GLY A 196 -2.97 -9.96 0.52
CA GLY A 196 -3.94 -10.68 -0.28
C GLY A 196 -5.14 -11.23 0.47
N ALA A 197 -5.23 -11.12 1.80
CA ALA A 197 -6.43 -11.43 2.57
C ALA A 197 -7.39 -10.22 2.57
N PRO A 198 -8.67 -10.37 2.16
CA PRO A 198 -9.66 -9.32 2.31
C PRO A 198 -9.88 -8.97 3.78
N VAL A 199 -9.95 -7.67 4.10
CA VAL A 199 -10.19 -7.19 5.48
C VAL A 199 -11.46 -6.36 5.61
N ASN A 200 -12.24 -6.22 4.53
CA ASN A 200 -13.59 -5.66 4.59
C ASN A 200 -14.54 -6.64 5.27
N GLN A 201 -15.47 -6.11 6.06
CA GLN A 201 -16.63 -6.87 6.56
C GLN A 201 -17.54 -7.28 5.38
N PRO A 202 -18.38 -8.31 5.53
CA PRO A 202 -19.43 -8.62 4.56
C PRO A 202 -20.30 -7.38 4.23
N GLY A 203 -20.42 -7.06 2.93
CA GLY A 203 -21.04 -5.81 2.46
C GLY A 203 -20.07 -4.63 2.34
N GLY A 204 -18.77 -4.90 2.35
CA GLY A 204 -17.72 -3.95 2.00
C GLY A 204 -17.30 -2.99 3.08
N LEU A 205 -17.98 -2.92 4.24
CA LEU A 205 -17.64 -1.98 5.30
C LEU A 205 -16.23 -2.21 5.82
N ILE A 206 -15.55 -1.11 6.12
CA ILE A 206 -14.24 -1.11 6.78
C ILE A 206 -14.09 0.15 7.63
N ASP A 207 -13.65 -0.02 8.86
CA ASP A 207 -13.20 1.08 9.72
C ASP A 207 -11.67 1.13 9.70
N PHE A 208 -11.12 2.22 9.20
CA PHE A 208 -9.68 2.42 9.12
C PHE A 208 -9.07 2.96 10.41
N SER A 209 -9.85 3.19 11.47
CA SER A 209 -9.38 3.80 12.72
C SER A 209 -8.24 3.04 13.40
N ASN A 210 -8.20 1.72 13.24
CA ASN A 210 -7.24 0.80 13.86
C ASN A 210 -6.15 0.27 12.89
N PHE A 211 -5.95 0.94 11.74
CA PHE A 211 -4.86 0.60 10.83
C PHE A 211 -3.64 1.49 11.07
N THR A 212 -2.64 0.95 11.77
CA THR A 212 -1.31 1.56 11.92
C THR A 212 -0.45 1.29 10.67
N LEU A 213 0.64 2.05 10.51
CA LEU A 213 1.60 1.89 9.41
C LEU A 213 2.81 1.01 9.77
N ASP A 214 2.77 0.39 10.94
CA ASP A 214 3.85 -0.47 11.41
C ASP A 214 3.90 -1.74 10.56
N ASN A 215 5.13 -2.16 10.24
CA ASN A 215 5.39 -3.34 9.41
C ASN A 215 4.76 -3.34 7.99
N ILE A 216 4.45 -2.16 7.41
CA ILE A 216 3.98 -2.03 6.02
C ILE A 216 5.14 -1.64 5.12
N ASP A 217 5.42 -2.45 4.11
CA ASP A 217 6.48 -2.19 3.12
C ASP A 217 5.99 -1.44 1.90
N LYS A 218 4.79 -1.75 1.45
CA LYS A 218 4.24 -1.22 0.21
C LYS A 218 2.72 -1.13 0.27
N ILE A 219 2.17 -0.11 -0.34
CA ILE A 219 0.72 0.02 -0.59
C ILE A 219 0.52 0.27 -2.08
N GLU A 220 -0.38 -0.49 -2.68
CA GLU A 220 -0.83 -0.30 -4.05
C GLU A 220 -2.31 0.08 -4.04
N VAL A 221 -2.67 1.12 -4.75
CA VAL A 221 -4.07 1.53 -4.96
C VAL A 221 -4.37 1.50 -6.43
N VAL A 222 -5.36 0.70 -6.82
CA VAL A 222 -5.91 0.64 -8.18
C VAL A 222 -7.22 1.40 -8.18
N HIS A 223 -7.36 2.38 -9.05
CA HIS A 223 -8.58 3.18 -9.21
C HIS A 223 -9.53 2.54 -10.20
N GLY A 224 -10.82 2.71 -9.96
CA GLY A 224 -11.90 2.24 -10.81
C GLY A 224 -12.45 0.87 -10.43
N ALA A 225 -13.49 0.44 -11.13
CA ALA A 225 -14.19 -0.80 -10.86
C ALA A 225 -13.32 -2.03 -11.21
N GLU A 226 -12.95 -2.79 -10.20
CA GLU A 226 -12.06 -3.96 -10.28
C GLU A 226 -12.74 -5.27 -9.83
N SER A 227 -14.08 -5.28 -9.70
CA SER A 227 -14.82 -6.48 -9.28
C SER A 227 -14.64 -7.66 -10.24
N ALA A 228 -14.27 -7.43 -11.49
CA ALA A 228 -13.94 -8.49 -12.43
C ALA A 228 -12.77 -9.38 -11.98
N LEU A 229 -11.83 -8.85 -11.18
CA LEU A 229 -10.73 -9.62 -10.61
C LEU A 229 -10.92 -9.94 -9.13
N TYR A 230 -11.43 -8.97 -8.37
CA TYR A 230 -11.44 -9.02 -6.92
C TYR A 230 -12.81 -9.36 -6.32
N GLY A 231 -13.85 -9.53 -7.16
CA GLY A 231 -15.20 -9.84 -6.71
C GLY A 231 -15.89 -8.64 -6.04
N SER A 232 -16.87 -8.95 -5.21
CA SER A 232 -17.61 -7.97 -4.43
C SER A 232 -16.68 -7.06 -3.63
N ASP A 233 -17.14 -5.83 -3.32
CA ASP A 233 -16.48 -4.77 -2.58
C ASP A 233 -15.44 -3.93 -3.39
N ALA A 234 -15.10 -4.32 -4.64
CA ALA A 234 -14.15 -3.60 -5.50
C ALA A 234 -14.87 -2.72 -6.55
N MET A 235 -15.82 -1.89 -6.10
CA MET A 235 -16.68 -1.06 -6.94
C MET A 235 -16.03 0.23 -7.45
N ASP A 236 -15.12 0.84 -6.64
CA ASP A 236 -14.40 2.07 -6.99
C ASP A 236 -12.88 1.88 -6.98
N GLY A 237 -12.40 0.79 -6.42
CA GLY A 237 -10.97 0.50 -6.40
C GLY A 237 -10.57 -0.61 -5.46
N VAL A 238 -9.27 -0.85 -5.44
CA VAL A 238 -8.63 -1.84 -4.57
C VAL A 238 -7.43 -1.20 -3.89
N ILE A 239 -7.33 -1.36 -2.58
CA ILE A 239 -6.16 -1.02 -1.78
C ILE A 239 -5.48 -2.32 -1.37
N GLN A 240 -4.27 -2.55 -1.81
CA GLN A 240 -3.48 -3.71 -1.42
C GLN A 240 -2.30 -3.28 -0.57
N ILE A 241 -2.26 -3.79 0.66
CA ILE A 241 -1.25 -3.51 1.67
C ILE A 241 -0.32 -4.73 1.74
N PHE A 242 0.98 -4.50 1.61
CA PHE A 242 2.00 -5.54 1.75
C PHE A 242 2.80 -5.27 3.01
N THR A 243 2.84 -6.26 3.88
CA THR A 243 3.67 -6.20 5.07
C THR A 243 5.11 -6.65 4.76
N HIS A 244 6.01 -6.38 5.67
CA HIS A 244 7.43 -6.68 5.51
C HIS A 244 7.68 -8.19 5.35
N ARG A 245 8.73 -8.54 4.59
CA ARG A 245 9.20 -9.92 4.41
C ARG A 245 10.70 -10.01 4.55
N GLY A 246 11.16 -11.05 5.16
CA GLY A 246 12.59 -11.31 5.30
C GLY A 246 13.25 -11.61 3.96
N THR A 247 14.22 -10.80 3.57
CA THR A 247 14.95 -10.94 2.30
C THR A 247 16.45 -11.13 2.47
N THR A 248 16.98 -10.89 3.66
CA THR A 248 18.41 -10.92 3.97
C THR A 248 18.79 -12.16 4.78
N ARG A 249 19.96 -12.74 4.48
CA ARG A 249 20.47 -13.91 5.24
C ARG A 249 20.91 -13.55 6.66
N ILE A 250 21.26 -12.30 6.88
CA ILE A 250 21.58 -11.80 8.21
C ILE A 250 20.28 -11.22 8.75
N PRO A 251 19.81 -11.68 9.92
CA PRO A 251 18.59 -11.18 10.51
C PRO A 251 18.58 -9.66 10.66
N GLU A 252 17.53 -9.02 10.23
CA GLU A 252 17.29 -7.61 10.45
C GLU A 252 16.35 -7.44 11.65
N PHE A 253 16.80 -6.67 12.63
CA PHE A 253 15.99 -6.31 13.78
C PHE A 253 15.75 -4.81 13.75
N THR A 254 14.49 -4.41 13.84
CA THR A 254 14.08 -3.02 13.98
C THR A 254 13.31 -2.86 15.29
N ALA A 255 13.61 -1.80 16.04
CA ALA A 255 12.83 -1.41 17.20
C ALA A 255 12.67 0.11 17.20
N PHE A 256 11.50 0.60 17.63
CA PHE A 256 11.23 2.02 17.74
C PHE A 256 10.40 2.33 18.97
N ALA A 257 10.54 3.56 19.45
CA ALA A 257 9.67 4.14 20.46
C ALA A 257 9.55 5.64 20.22
N ASP A 258 8.35 6.17 20.31
CA ASP A 258 8.07 7.60 20.25
C ASP A 258 7.00 8.01 21.26
N GLY A 259 7.01 9.30 21.60
CA GLY A 259 6.03 9.90 22.47
C GLY A 259 5.80 11.36 22.13
N GLY A 260 4.70 11.92 22.61
CA GLY A 260 4.37 13.30 22.26
C GLY A 260 3.11 13.84 22.93
N SER A 261 2.45 14.77 22.23
CA SER A 261 1.25 15.44 22.68
C SER A 261 0.14 14.46 23.05
N PHE A 262 -0.75 14.87 23.93
CA PHE A 262 -1.95 14.11 24.37
C PHE A 262 -1.62 12.78 25.05
N ASP A 263 -0.52 12.76 25.81
CA ASP A 263 0.02 11.55 26.46
C ASP A 263 0.15 10.38 25.49
N THR A 264 0.54 10.67 24.25
CA THR A 264 0.74 9.65 23.24
C THR A 264 2.07 8.95 23.43
N GLY A 265 2.03 7.62 23.47
CA GLY A 265 3.17 6.74 23.42
C GLY A 265 2.99 5.67 22.35
N ARG A 266 4.03 5.38 21.58
CA ARG A 266 4.06 4.29 20.61
C ARG A 266 5.38 3.56 20.65
N GLY A 267 5.33 2.24 20.55
CA GLY A 267 6.53 1.41 20.45
C GLY A 267 6.28 0.14 19.69
N GLY A 268 7.34 -0.43 19.14
CA GLY A 268 7.26 -1.68 18.40
C GLY A 268 8.61 -2.26 18.10
N ALA A 269 8.60 -3.52 17.69
CA ALA A 269 9.77 -4.25 17.24
C ALA A 269 9.41 -5.20 16.12
N ASP A 270 10.35 -5.45 15.25
CA ASP A 270 10.24 -6.32 14.11
C ASP A 270 11.55 -7.12 13.94
N LEU A 271 11.42 -8.40 13.58
CA LEU A 271 12.52 -9.30 13.28
C LEU A 271 12.24 -10.03 11.98
N SER A 272 13.13 -9.85 11.01
CA SER A 272 12.99 -10.48 9.70
C SER A 272 14.29 -11.14 9.24
N GLY A 273 14.20 -12.10 8.31
CA GLY A 273 15.37 -12.72 7.76
C GLY A 273 15.10 -13.91 6.85
N LEU A 274 16.20 -14.47 6.34
CA LEU A 274 16.21 -15.64 5.46
C LEU A 274 17.13 -16.71 6.02
N ALA A 275 16.57 -17.83 6.48
CA ALA A 275 17.29 -18.99 6.99
C ALA A 275 17.22 -20.16 5.99
N GLY A 276 18.19 -20.22 5.07
CA GLY A 276 18.19 -21.22 4.00
C GLY A 276 17.03 -21.02 3.01
N ARG A 277 16.04 -21.90 3.07
CA ARG A 277 14.81 -21.84 2.25
C ARG A 277 13.63 -21.20 2.97
N PHE A 278 13.78 -20.84 4.22
CA PHE A 278 12.76 -20.26 5.07
C PHE A 278 12.96 -18.75 5.16
N ASP A 279 11.99 -17.98 4.73
CA ASP A 279 11.89 -16.54 4.97
C ASP A 279 10.89 -16.29 6.10
N TYR A 280 11.21 -15.33 6.95
CA TYR A 280 10.40 -15.00 8.10
C TYR A 280 10.42 -13.51 8.40
N ASP A 281 9.29 -13.05 8.91
CA ASP A 281 9.09 -11.73 9.47
C ASP A 281 8.09 -11.86 10.63
N ALA A 282 8.35 -11.16 11.73
CA ALA A 282 7.44 -11.07 12.86
C ALA A 282 7.58 -9.71 13.53
N GLY A 283 6.48 -8.98 13.63
CA GLY A 283 6.42 -7.64 14.18
C GLY A 283 5.31 -7.47 15.21
N PHE A 284 5.57 -6.56 16.15
CA PHE A 284 4.61 -6.12 17.18
C PHE A 284 4.67 -4.62 17.31
N SER A 285 3.50 -3.97 17.48
CA SER A 285 3.40 -2.56 17.87
C SER A 285 2.28 -2.32 18.87
N ASP A 286 2.46 -1.32 19.73
CA ASP A 286 1.48 -0.80 20.70
C ASP A 286 1.46 0.73 20.60
N LEU A 287 0.28 1.31 20.40
CA LEU A 287 0.01 2.74 20.38
C LEU A 287 -1.02 3.05 21.46
N GLU A 288 -0.75 4.05 22.29
CA GLU A 288 -1.70 4.56 23.29
C GLU A 288 -1.71 6.09 23.31
N THR A 289 -2.87 6.69 23.45
CA THR A 289 -3.05 8.14 23.59
C THR A 289 -4.27 8.42 24.48
N GLN A 290 -4.23 9.53 25.24
CA GLN A 290 -5.39 10.00 25.97
C GLN A 290 -6.29 10.89 25.10
N GLY A 291 -5.82 11.31 23.94
CA GLY A 291 -6.54 12.24 23.07
C GLY A 291 -6.60 13.66 23.62
N GLN A 292 -7.30 14.55 22.90
CA GLN A 292 -7.35 15.97 23.23
C GLN A 292 -8.56 16.36 24.09
N GLY A 293 -9.68 15.66 23.92
CA GLY A 293 -10.94 15.91 24.59
C GLY A 293 -11.30 14.85 25.63
N PRO A 294 -12.42 15.04 26.33
CA PRO A 294 -12.94 14.02 27.25
C PRO A 294 -13.36 12.78 26.47
N ASN A 295 -13.07 11.60 27.01
CA ASN A 295 -13.35 10.27 26.43
C ASN A 295 -12.75 10.06 25.03
N ASP A 296 -11.60 10.67 24.73
CA ASP A 296 -10.87 10.54 23.46
C ASP A 296 -9.74 9.48 23.52
N ALA A 297 -9.64 8.73 24.63
CA ALA A 297 -8.57 7.75 24.80
C ALA A 297 -8.63 6.65 23.75
N PHE A 298 -7.47 6.29 23.20
CA PHE A 298 -7.33 5.24 22.20
C PHE A 298 -6.12 4.37 22.47
N ARG A 299 -6.29 3.08 22.29
CA ARG A 299 -5.18 2.12 22.29
C ARG A 299 -5.31 1.15 21.15
N ASP A 300 -4.20 0.83 20.51
CA ASP A 300 -4.10 -0.14 19.42
C ASP A 300 -2.89 -1.05 19.62
N ARG A 301 -3.09 -2.34 19.41
CA ARG A 301 -2.05 -3.36 19.42
C ARG A 301 -2.12 -4.18 18.17
N THR A 302 -1.01 -4.30 17.49
CA THR A 302 -0.88 -5.08 16.26
C THR A 302 0.23 -6.11 16.38
N LEU A 303 -0.09 -7.35 16.01
CA LEU A 303 0.85 -8.41 15.72
C LEU A 303 0.80 -8.70 14.22
N SER A 304 1.94 -8.89 13.58
CA SER A 304 2.01 -9.30 12.18
C SER A 304 3.13 -10.30 11.97
N GLY A 305 2.98 -11.15 10.95
CA GLY A 305 4.04 -12.08 10.58
C GLY A 305 3.87 -12.60 9.16
N ASN A 306 5.00 -12.78 8.49
CA ASN A 306 5.11 -13.41 7.20
C ASN A 306 6.10 -14.57 7.28
N PHE A 307 5.68 -15.76 6.91
CA PHE A 307 6.49 -16.97 6.96
C PHE A 307 6.43 -17.66 5.61
N GLY A 308 7.58 -17.86 4.97
CA GLY A 308 7.64 -18.47 3.66
C GLY A 308 8.56 -19.66 3.61
N TRP A 309 8.26 -20.63 2.76
CA TRP A 309 9.11 -21.77 2.47
C TRP A 309 9.27 -21.98 0.97
N ARG A 310 10.50 -21.88 0.50
CA ARG A 310 10.85 -22.09 -0.90
C ARG A 310 11.23 -23.54 -1.13
N PHE A 311 10.33 -24.30 -1.77
CA PHE A 311 10.56 -25.71 -2.12
C PHE A 311 11.58 -25.86 -3.26
N SER A 312 11.46 -24.96 -4.25
CA SER A 312 12.35 -24.86 -5.41
C SER A 312 12.39 -23.39 -5.88
N ASP A 313 13.14 -23.11 -6.95
CA ASP A 313 13.16 -21.77 -7.57
C ASP A 313 11.81 -21.41 -8.23
N THR A 314 10.94 -22.42 -8.43
CA THR A 314 9.65 -22.28 -9.09
C THR A 314 8.45 -22.56 -8.17
N ALA A 315 8.66 -22.89 -6.90
CA ALA A 315 7.59 -23.24 -5.96
C ALA A 315 7.85 -22.66 -4.58
N HIS A 316 6.89 -21.87 -4.09
CA HIS A 316 6.91 -21.16 -2.80
C HIS A 316 5.57 -21.28 -2.10
N VAL A 317 5.59 -21.47 -0.79
CA VAL A 317 4.39 -21.39 0.07
C VAL A 317 4.66 -20.34 1.14
N SER A 318 3.69 -19.48 1.39
CA SER A 318 3.79 -18.46 2.43
C SER A 318 2.50 -18.35 3.23
N LEU A 319 2.65 -17.98 4.50
CA LEU A 319 1.59 -17.67 5.43
C LEU A 319 1.81 -16.24 5.94
N ALA A 320 0.87 -15.34 5.64
CA ALA A 320 0.79 -14.02 6.23
C ALA A 320 -0.31 -14.01 7.29
N ILE A 321 -0.03 -13.42 8.45
CA ILE A 321 -0.99 -13.25 9.54
C ILE A 321 -0.93 -11.83 10.08
N ARG A 322 -2.09 -11.29 10.46
CA ARG A 322 -2.20 -10.04 11.19
C ARG A 322 -3.30 -10.16 12.24
N ASP A 323 -2.99 -9.81 13.47
CA ASP A 323 -3.93 -9.72 14.59
C ASP A 323 -3.86 -8.31 15.17
N ASN A 324 -5.00 -7.62 15.19
CA ASN A 324 -5.10 -6.25 15.64
C ASN A 324 -6.26 -6.10 16.63
N GLY A 325 -5.96 -5.56 17.79
CA GLY A 325 -6.94 -5.24 18.82
C GLY A 325 -6.88 -3.77 19.23
N SER A 326 -8.00 -3.06 19.16
CA SER A 326 -8.07 -1.67 19.58
C SER A 326 -9.26 -1.38 20.50
N LYS A 327 -9.13 -0.30 21.29
CA LYS A 327 -10.21 0.27 22.11
C LYS A 327 -10.14 1.78 22.04
N ALA A 328 -11.29 2.41 21.81
CA ALA A 328 -11.45 3.87 21.77
C ALA A 328 -12.63 4.31 22.65
N GLY A 329 -12.54 5.49 23.21
CA GLY A 329 -13.70 6.24 23.69
C GLY A 329 -14.45 6.87 22.51
N THR A 330 -15.77 7.07 22.70
CA THR A 330 -16.65 7.64 21.66
C THR A 330 -17.42 8.84 22.21
N PRO A 331 -16.77 10.01 22.34
CA PRO A 331 -17.37 11.19 22.99
C PRO A 331 -18.50 11.84 22.19
N GLY A 332 -18.73 11.44 20.93
CA GLY A 332 -19.77 11.98 20.08
C GLY A 332 -19.42 13.33 19.44
N GLN A 333 -20.45 14.08 19.03
CA GLN A 333 -20.31 15.37 18.33
C GLN A 333 -20.05 16.53 19.31
N THR A 334 -18.88 16.57 19.90
CA THR A 334 -18.55 17.49 21.01
C THR A 334 -18.53 18.98 20.65
N LEU A 335 -18.55 19.33 19.35
CA LEU A 335 -18.76 20.71 18.91
C LEU A 335 -20.23 21.15 18.93
N LEU A 336 -21.17 20.22 19.08
CA LEU A 336 -22.62 20.45 19.03
C LEU A 336 -23.31 20.15 20.35
N MET A 337 -22.80 19.18 21.10
CA MET A 337 -23.39 18.69 22.35
C MET A 337 -22.30 18.31 23.37
N PRO A 338 -22.63 18.18 24.65
CA PRO A 338 -21.70 17.68 25.65
C PRO A 338 -21.14 16.29 25.26
N ALA A 339 -19.87 16.06 25.62
CA ALA A 339 -19.23 14.79 25.36
C ALA A 339 -19.88 13.65 26.15
N ASP A 340 -20.09 12.50 25.52
CA ASP A 340 -20.32 11.25 26.23
C ASP A 340 -19.03 10.80 26.92
N LEU A 341 -19.13 10.45 28.20
CA LEU A 341 -17.96 10.09 29.02
C LEU A 341 -17.84 8.58 29.23
N THR A 342 -18.79 7.80 28.76
CA THR A 342 -18.96 6.37 29.07
C THR A 342 -18.85 5.46 27.89
N ASP A 343 -19.25 5.93 26.72
CA ASP A 343 -19.32 5.13 25.49
C ASP A 343 -17.93 4.74 24.98
N THR A 344 -17.80 3.48 24.61
CA THR A 344 -16.54 2.96 24.06
C THR A 344 -16.79 1.98 22.93
N ILE A 345 -15.86 1.92 22.01
CA ILE A 345 -15.79 0.92 20.95
C ILE A 345 -14.52 0.07 21.09
N ALA A 346 -14.65 -1.24 20.97
CA ALA A 346 -13.53 -2.15 20.94
C ALA A 346 -13.59 -2.99 19.64
N LEU A 347 -12.49 -2.96 18.86
CA LEU A 347 -12.35 -3.70 17.62
C LEU A 347 -11.32 -4.81 17.79
N HIS A 348 -11.57 -5.96 17.16
CA HIS A 348 -10.59 -7.03 17.02
C HIS A 348 -10.67 -7.59 15.61
N ASN A 349 -9.58 -7.49 14.88
CA ASN A 349 -9.44 -7.92 13.50
C ASN A 349 -8.32 -8.95 13.40
N PHE A 350 -8.62 -10.16 13.00
CA PHE A 350 -7.63 -11.16 12.63
C PHE A 350 -7.76 -11.46 11.15
N SER A 351 -6.64 -11.44 10.42
CA SER A 351 -6.58 -11.86 9.02
C SER A 351 -5.42 -12.80 8.78
N ALA A 352 -5.63 -13.78 7.92
CA ALA A 352 -4.60 -14.73 7.50
C ALA A 352 -4.71 -15.04 6.00
N ASN A 353 -3.58 -15.24 5.33
CA ASN A 353 -3.52 -15.73 3.96
C ASN A 353 -2.45 -16.81 3.85
N LEU A 354 -2.87 -18.02 3.55
CA LEU A 354 -2.00 -19.11 3.13
C LEU A 354 -1.94 -19.11 1.60
N ARG A 355 -0.76 -18.82 1.04
CA ARG A 355 -0.53 -18.73 -0.39
C ARG A 355 0.45 -19.80 -0.86
N ALA A 356 0.11 -20.49 -1.93
CA ALA A 356 1.02 -21.38 -2.65
C ALA A 356 1.16 -20.89 -4.10
N GLU A 357 2.39 -20.69 -4.54
CA GLU A 357 2.73 -20.25 -5.89
C GLU A 357 3.68 -21.26 -6.52
N PHE A 358 3.43 -21.65 -7.76
CA PHE A 358 4.32 -22.53 -8.51
C PHE A 358 4.21 -22.36 -10.00
N ASN A 359 5.30 -22.62 -10.71
CA ASN A 359 5.36 -22.56 -12.15
C ASN A 359 5.38 -23.97 -12.74
N THR A 360 4.65 -24.18 -13.83
CA THR A 360 4.71 -25.42 -14.64
C THR A 360 5.27 -25.09 -16.02
N GLY A 361 6.48 -25.57 -16.29
CA GLY A 361 7.24 -25.17 -17.47
C GLY A 361 7.58 -23.66 -17.43
N THR A 362 7.67 -23.06 -18.61
CA THR A 362 8.12 -21.65 -18.77
C THR A 362 6.95 -20.67 -18.98
N HIS A 363 5.72 -21.17 -19.14
CA HIS A 363 4.58 -20.35 -19.56
C HIS A 363 3.43 -20.33 -18.56
N TRP A 364 3.41 -21.22 -17.59
CA TRP A 364 2.30 -21.32 -16.64
C TRP A 364 2.73 -20.94 -15.23
N HIS A 365 1.99 -20.03 -14.65
CA HIS A 365 2.06 -19.66 -13.24
C HIS A 365 0.73 -20.01 -12.56
N HIS A 366 0.81 -20.70 -11.43
CA HIS A 366 -0.34 -21.11 -10.62
C HIS A 366 -0.25 -20.47 -9.24
N GLN A 367 -1.39 -20.03 -8.75
CA GLN A 367 -1.52 -19.45 -7.42
C GLN A 367 -2.77 -20.03 -6.74
N LEU A 368 -2.59 -20.46 -5.51
CA LEU A 368 -3.66 -20.89 -4.62
C LEU A 368 -3.60 -20.03 -3.37
N ASN A 369 -4.72 -19.44 -2.98
CA ASN A 369 -4.86 -18.68 -1.75
C ASN A 369 -5.98 -19.28 -0.91
N GLY A 370 -5.74 -19.43 0.39
CA GLY A 370 -6.77 -19.67 1.39
C GLY A 370 -6.74 -18.53 2.40
N THR A 371 -7.83 -17.80 2.56
CA THR A 371 -7.88 -16.61 3.43
C THR A 371 -8.91 -16.79 4.53
N GLU A 372 -8.62 -16.20 5.66
CA GLU A 372 -9.53 -16.10 6.81
C GLU A 372 -9.55 -14.67 7.32
N LEU A 373 -10.74 -14.14 7.53
CA LEU A 373 -10.99 -12.90 8.28
C LEU A 373 -11.89 -13.23 9.47
N TYR A 374 -11.49 -12.77 10.64
CA TYR A 374 -12.34 -12.67 11.81
C TYR A 374 -12.41 -11.21 12.22
N PHE A 375 -13.62 -10.68 12.31
CA PHE A 375 -13.92 -9.33 12.77
C PHE A 375 -14.86 -9.38 13.97
N ARG A 376 -14.52 -8.60 15.00
CA ARG A 376 -15.38 -8.37 16.16
C ARG A 376 -15.37 -6.90 16.51
N GLU A 377 -16.56 -6.35 16.65
CA GLU A 377 -16.79 -5.01 17.16
C GLU A 377 -17.74 -5.09 18.39
N PHE A 378 -17.33 -4.42 19.44
CA PHE A 378 -18.09 -4.33 20.68
C PHE A 378 -18.28 -2.86 21.02
N ASN A 379 -19.51 -2.39 20.89
CA ASN A 379 -19.92 -1.05 21.27
C ASN A 379 -20.55 -1.11 22.66
N PHE A 380 -19.96 -0.41 23.59
CA PHE A 380 -20.49 -0.26 24.94
C PHE A 380 -21.14 1.11 25.10
N ASP A 381 -22.42 1.11 25.44
CA ASP A 381 -23.22 2.22 25.92
C ASP A 381 -23.91 1.72 27.16
N PRO A 382 -24.04 2.48 28.27
CA PRO A 382 -24.69 2.05 29.51
C PRO A 382 -26.13 1.58 29.32
N PHE A 383 -26.83 2.05 28.30
CA PHE A 383 -28.21 1.72 27.99
C PHE A 383 -28.36 0.69 26.90
N PHE A 384 -27.36 0.60 25.95
CA PHE A 384 -27.48 -0.22 24.76
C PHE A 384 -26.10 -0.74 24.29
N THR A 385 -25.82 -2.00 24.61
CA THR A 385 -24.58 -2.65 24.24
C THR A 385 -24.76 -3.49 22.96
N THR A 386 -23.87 -3.32 21.98
CA THR A 386 -23.93 -4.10 20.75
C THR A 386 -22.66 -4.90 20.49
N LEU A 387 -22.85 -6.09 19.92
CA LEU A 387 -21.77 -6.98 19.49
C LEU A 387 -21.99 -7.40 18.06
N TYR A 388 -21.01 -7.09 17.21
CA TYR A 388 -20.91 -7.58 15.84
C TYR A 388 -19.79 -8.60 15.77
N ARG A 389 -20.01 -9.73 15.08
CA ARG A 389 -19.00 -10.71 14.74
C ARG A 389 -19.19 -11.17 13.31
N PHE A 390 -18.14 -11.12 12.54
CA PHE A 390 -18.13 -11.60 11.17
C PHE A 390 -16.92 -12.50 10.94
N ASN A 391 -17.13 -13.56 10.16
CA ASN A 391 -16.07 -14.40 9.63
C ASN A 391 -16.23 -14.47 8.11
N ARG A 392 -15.12 -14.36 7.40
CA ARG A 392 -15.04 -14.57 5.95
C ARG A 392 -13.90 -15.53 5.67
N THR A 393 -14.24 -16.72 5.18
CA THR A 393 -13.26 -17.72 4.76
C THR A 393 -13.35 -17.87 3.25
N SER A 394 -12.24 -17.71 2.52
CA SER A 394 -12.24 -17.88 1.07
C SER A 394 -11.09 -18.75 0.57
N GLY A 395 -11.35 -19.42 -0.56
CA GLY A 395 -10.35 -20.14 -1.33
C GLY A 395 -10.36 -19.69 -2.78
N VAL A 396 -9.21 -19.25 -3.28
CA VAL A 396 -9.02 -18.80 -4.67
C VAL A 396 -7.95 -19.63 -5.33
N GLY A 397 -8.28 -20.25 -6.45
CA GLY A 397 -7.32 -20.93 -7.33
C GLY A 397 -7.26 -20.22 -8.67
N GLN A 398 -6.08 -19.86 -9.13
CA GLN A 398 -5.90 -19.26 -10.45
C GLN A 398 -4.69 -19.82 -11.18
N SER A 399 -4.79 -19.85 -12.51
CA SER A 399 -3.71 -20.25 -13.40
C SER A 399 -3.56 -19.22 -14.50
N THR A 400 -2.34 -18.81 -14.71
CA THR A 400 -1.98 -17.81 -15.70
C THR A 400 -1.05 -18.41 -16.75
N TYR A 401 -1.46 -18.32 -18.00
CA TYR A 401 -0.60 -18.58 -19.16
C TYR A 401 -0.02 -17.27 -19.67
N PHE A 402 1.28 -17.23 -19.96
CA PHE A 402 1.90 -16.07 -20.61
C PHE A 402 2.94 -16.47 -21.64
N ASN A 403 2.93 -15.76 -22.77
CA ASN A 403 3.88 -15.94 -23.85
C ASN A 403 3.96 -14.66 -24.69
N LYS A 404 5.18 -14.12 -24.88
CA LYS A 404 5.50 -13.03 -25.82
C LYS A 404 4.47 -11.87 -25.86
N GLY A 405 4.17 -11.30 -24.70
CA GLY A 405 3.26 -10.14 -24.62
C GLY A 405 1.77 -10.50 -24.56
N PHE A 406 1.41 -11.78 -24.51
CA PHE A 406 0.05 -12.25 -24.22
C PHE A 406 0.03 -12.97 -22.88
N GLY A 407 -0.94 -12.64 -22.04
CA GLY A 407 -1.23 -13.32 -20.79
C GLY A 407 -2.72 -13.62 -20.67
N LEU A 408 -3.07 -14.78 -20.14
CA LEU A 408 -4.44 -15.18 -19.86
C LEU A 408 -4.48 -15.82 -18.48
N THR A 409 -5.28 -15.24 -17.59
CA THR A 409 -5.56 -15.78 -16.27
C THR A 409 -6.97 -16.33 -16.23
N ALA A 410 -7.14 -17.53 -15.70
CA ALA A 410 -8.42 -18.11 -15.34
C ALA A 410 -8.40 -18.51 -13.88
N GLY A 411 -9.47 -18.24 -13.16
CA GLY A 411 -9.57 -18.58 -11.75
C GLY A 411 -10.98 -18.89 -11.29
N TYR A 412 -11.03 -19.51 -10.12
CA TYR A 412 -12.27 -19.83 -9.40
C TYR A 412 -12.09 -19.47 -7.94
N GLU A 413 -13.13 -18.91 -7.36
CA GLU A 413 -13.24 -18.53 -5.96
C GLU A 413 -14.46 -19.16 -5.31
N TYR A 414 -14.29 -19.60 -4.08
CA TYR A 414 -15.38 -20.01 -3.20
C TYR A 414 -15.23 -19.31 -1.86
N GLU A 415 -16.31 -18.70 -1.37
CA GLU A 415 -16.31 -17.90 -0.15
C GLU A 415 -17.47 -18.30 0.75
N ILE A 416 -17.21 -18.31 2.05
CA ILE A 416 -18.20 -18.54 3.12
C ILE A 416 -18.14 -17.35 4.07
N GLU A 417 -19.29 -16.76 4.33
CA GLU A 417 -19.43 -15.68 5.29
C GLU A 417 -20.42 -16.06 6.40
N ASN A 418 -20.08 -15.69 7.62
CA ASN A 418 -20.96 -15.84 8.79
C ASN A 418 -21.08 -14.51 9.51
N GLY A 419 -22.27 -14.15 9.95
CA GLY A 419 -22.57 -12.92 10.66
C GLY A 419 -23.36 -13.17 11.93
N TYR A 420 -22.99 -12.44 12.98
CA TYR A 420 -23.72 -12.33 14.23
C TYR A 420 -23.85 -10.87 14.63
N ILE A 421 -25.07 -10.42 14.88
CA ILE A 421 -25.36 -9.06 15.34
C ILE A 421 -26.34 -9.15 16.52
N SER A 422 -25.90 -8.74 17.72
CA SER A 422 -26.63 -9.00 18.96
C SER A 422 -27.97 -8.25 19.08
N TYR A 423 -28.03 -7.00 18.61
CA TYR A 423 -29.20 -6.15 18.83
C TYR A 423 -30.41 -6.50 17.93
N VAL A 424 -30.14 -7.12 16.78
CA VAL A 424 -31.20 -7.63 15.87
C VAL A 424 -31.34 -9.15 15.93
N GLY A 425 -30.72 -9.83 16.92
CA GLY A 425 -30.79 -11.29 17.07
C GLY A 425 -30.27 -12.09 15.89
N LEU A 426 -29.49 -11.46 14.99
CA LEU A 426 -29.11 -12.03 13.72
C LEU A 426 -28.05 -13.09 13.85
N HIS A 427 -28.33 -14.24 13.24
CA HIS A 427 -27.36 -15.31 12.92
C HIS A 427 -27.53 -15.67 11.44
N ALA A 428 -26.60 -15.27 10.61
CA ALA A 428 -26.69 -15.50 9.17
C ALA A 428 -25.43 -16.14 8.60
N ARG A 429 -25.62 -16.92 7.55
CA ARG A 429 -24.55 -17.50 6.73
C ARG A 429 -24.91 -17.37 5.27
N ARG A 430 -23.93 -17.01 4.44
CA ARG A 430 -24.06 -17.08 2.99
C ARG A 430 -22.80 -17.68 2.36
N ASN A 431 -22.97 -18.24 1.17
CA ASN A 431 -21.89 -18.80 0.37
C ASN A 431 -21.90 -18.09 -0.98
N ASN A 432 -20.71 -17.71 -1.45
CA ASN A 432 -20.51 -17.07 -2.73
C ASN A 432 -19.54 -17.89 -3.55
N GLN A 433 -19.71 -17.92 -4.85
CA GLN A 433 -18.77 -18.58 -5.76
C GLN A 433 -18.63 -17.77 -7.04
N ALA A 434 -17.44 -17.82 -7.64
CA ALA A 434 -17.21 -17.09 -8.86
C ALA A 434 -16.16 -17.74 -9.75
N GLY A 435 -16.39 -17.65 -11.06
CA GLY A 435 -15.37 -17.92 -12.07
C GLY A 435 -14.96 -16.63 -12.76
N PHE A 436 -13.65 -16.46 -13.04
CA PHE A 436 -13.18 -15.28 -13.73
C PHE A 436 -12.12 -15.60 -14.79
N LEU A 437 -12.08 -14.72 -15.79
CA LEU A 437 -11.08 -14.70 -16.85
C LEU A 437 -10.54 -13.29 -17.00
N ASP A 438 -9.23 -13.15 -17.21
CA ASP A 438 -8.57 -11.88 -17.50
C ASP A 438 -7.47 -12.09 -18.55
N ALA A 439 -7.56 -11.36 -19.64
CA ALA A 439 -6.59 -11.41 -20.72
C ALA A 439 -5.85 -10.07 -20.83
N ARG A 440 -4.54 -10.16 -20.99
CA ARG A 440 -3.68 -9.04 -21.31
C ARG A 440 -2.97 -9.31 -22.62
N TRP A 441 -2.95 -8.31 -23.50
CA TRP A 441 -2.29 -8.42 -24.79
C TRP A 441 -1.48 -7.18 -25.12
N GLN A 442 -0.22 -7.39 -25.42
CA GLN A 442 0.72 -6.36 -25.85
C GLN A 442 1.18 -6.69 -27.28
N PRO A 443 0.38 -6.33 -28.32
CA PRO A 443 0.68 -6.67 -29.72
C PRO A 443 1.99 -6.04 -30.20
N PHE A 444 2.34 -4.90 -29.65
CA PHE A 444 3.62 -4.21 -29.87
C PHE A 444 3.98 -3.38 -28.63
N SER A 445 5.23 -2.98 -28.50
CA SER A 445 5.79 -2.36 -27.28
C SER A 445 5.06 -1.10 -26.78
N ARG A 446 4.29 -0.43 -27.64
CA ARG A 446 3.58 0.81 -27.32
C ARG A 446 2.15 0.62 -26.87
N LEU A 447 1.53 -0.54 -27.10
CA LEU A 447 0.11 -0.78 -26.82
C LEU A 447 -0.06 -1.96 -25.88
N THR A 448 -0.71 -1.72 -24.77
CA THR A 448 -1.20 -2.76 -23.86
C THR A 448 -2.71 -2.70 -23.80
N LEU A 449 -3.35 -3.82 -24.00
CA LEU A 449 -4.80 -4.02 -23.88
C LEU A 449 -5.07 -5.01 -22.76
N ASN A 450 -6.13 -4.81 -22.01
CA ASN A 450 -6.67 -5.82 -21.10
C ASN A 450 -8.17 -5.95 -21.28
N ALA A 451 -8.69 -7.14 -21.05
CA ALA A 451 -10.12 -7.43 -20.99
C ALA A 451 -10.35 -8.61 -20.06
N GLY A 452 -11.35 -8.52 -19.21
CA GLY A 452 -11.70 -9.58 -18.27
C GLY A 452 -13.17 -9.54 -17.93
N ALA A 453 -13.64 -10.63 -17.35
CA ALA A 453 -14.99 -10.76 -16.83
C ALA A 453 -15.01 -11.77 -15.67
N ARG A 454 -15.92 -11.54 -14.73
CA ARG A 454 -16.24 -12.44 -13.62
C ARG A 454 -17.72 -12.73 -13.64
N ALA A 455 -18.08 -13.99 -13.50
CA ALA A 455 -19.44 -14.44 -13.20
C ALA A 455 -19.45 -14.86 -11.72
N GLU A 456 -20.19 -14.13 -10.90
CA GLU A 456 -20.34 -14.36 -9.47
C GLU A 456 -21.76 -14.82 -9.17
N ASP A 457 -21.88 -15.93 -8.44
CA ASP A 457 -23.14 -16.46 -7.93
C ASP A 457 -23.15 -16.28 -6.41
N ASN A 458 -23.99 -15.36 -5.96
CA ASN A 458 -24.07 -14.93 -4.58
C ASN A 458 -25.42 -15.36 -3.97
N ALA A 459 -25.38 -15.89 -2.77
CA ALA A 459 -26.57 -16.41 -2.09
C ALA A 459 -27.66 -15.35 -1.84
N THR A 460 -27.32 -14.05 -1.84
CA THR A 460 -28.25 -12.96 -1.60
C THR A 460 -28.92 -12.46 -2.88
N PHE A 461 -28.13 -12.16 -3.94
CA PHE A 461 -28.63 -11.47 -5.13
C PHE A 461 -28.56 -12.31 -6.40
N GLY A 462 -28.17 -13.59 -6.30
CA GLY A 462 -28.01 -14.51 -7.43
C GLY A 462 -26.82 -14.16 -8.32
N THR A 463 -26.88 -14.57 -9.60
CA THR A 463 -25.75 -14.46 -10.51
C THR A 463 -25.62 -13.06 -11.10
N ARG A 464 -24.37 -12.51 -11.10
CA ARG A 464 -23.99 -11.27 -11.78
C ARG A 464 -22.73 -11.49 -12.60
N VAL A 465 -22.68 -10.82 -13.77
CA VAL A 465 -21.49 -10.81 -14.64
C VAL A 465 -20.96 -9.39 -14.71
N VAL A 466 -19.71 -9.20 -14.29
CA VAL A 466 -19.04 -7.90 -14.26
C VAL A 466 -17.85 -7.92 -15.21
N PRO A 467 -17.88 -7.15 -16.31
CA PRO A 467 -16.77 -7.00 -17.23
C PRO A 467 -15.83 -5.88 -16.84
N ARG A 468 -14.58 -5.97 -17.32
CA ARG A 468 -13.64 -4.87 -17.36
C ARG A 468 -12.86 -4.85 -18.67
N THR A 469 -12.39 -3.69 -19.10
CA THR A 469 -11.48 -3.53 -20.23
C THR A 469 -10.62 -2.28 -20.07
N GLY A 470 -9.47 -2.27 -20.70
CA GLY A 470 -8.58 -1.11 -20.65
C GLY A 470 -7.54 -1.14 -21.76
N ALA A 471 -7.02 0.05 -22.03
CA ALA A 471 -5.94 0.26 -22.99
C ALA A 471 -4.93 1.28 -22.45
N SER A 472 -3.65 1.01 -22.69
CA SER A 472 -2.55 1.94 -22.43
C SER A 472 -1.72 2.06 -23.70
N TYR A 473 -1.49 3.30 -24.18
CA TYR A 473 -0.79 3.56 -25.43
C TYR A 473 0.30 4.63 -25.25
N VAL A 474 1.54 4.28 -25.57
CA VAL A 474 2.66 5.23 -25.61
C VAL A 474 2.59 6.00 -26.93
N LEU A 475 2.00 7.20 -26.87
CA LEU A 475 1.78 8.08 -28.01
C LEU A 475 3.12 8.58 -28.57
N ARG A 476 4.03 8.98 -27.69
CA ARG A 476 5.35 9.50 -28.01
C ARG A 476 6.40 8.84 -27.13
N MET A 477 7.49 8.38 -27.72
CA MET A 477 8.66 7.92 -26.98
C MET A 477 9.60 9.09 -26.65
N ALA A 478 10.38 8.93 -25.59
CA ALA A 478 11.32 9.93 -25.10
C ALA A 478 12.23 10.52 -26.18
N GLN A 479 12.25 11.85 -26.26
CA GLN A 479 13.14 12.61 -27.15
C GLN A 479 13.56 13.92 -26.47
N GLY A 480 14.83 14.04 -26.12
CA GLY A 480 15.41 15.25 -25.50
C GLY A 480 14.78 15.56 -24.13
N LEU A 481 14.23 16.76 -23.98
CA LEU A 481 13.57 17.20 -22.73
C LEU A 481 12.21 16.55 -22.49
N PHE A 482 11.58 16.01 -23.53
CA PHE A 482 10.30 15.33 -23.44
C PHE A 482 10.55 13.82 -23.34
N GLY A 483 10.15 13.24 -22.22
CA GLY A 483 10.06 11.81 -22.02
C GLY A 483 8.83 11.21 -22.72
N ASP A 484 8.42 10.02 -22.28
CA ASP A 484 7.26 9.35 -22.85
C ASP A 484 5.96 10.12 -22.58
N THR A 485 5.07 10.14 -23.57
CA THR A 485 3.67 10.53 -23.44
C THR A 485 2.82 9.28 -23.51
N ARG A 486 2.08 8.97 -22.48
CA ARG A 486 1.21 7.80 -22.38
C ARG A 486 -0.24 8.22 -22.24
N LEU A 487 -1.11 7.59 -23.00
CA LEU A 487 -2.56 7.66 -22.85
C LEU A 487 -3.06 6.36 -22.25
N HIS A 488 -4.03 6.43 -21.37
CA HIS A 488 -4.68 5.25 -20.83
C HIS A 488 -6.17 5.48 -20.64
N ALA A 489 -6.93 4.38 -20.73
CA ALA A 489 -8.37 4.41 -20.47
C ALA A 489 -8.81 3.04 -19.98
N THR A 490 -9.79 3.03 -19.06
CA THR A 490 -10.44 1.82 -18.55
C THR A 490 -11.94 2.00 -18.48
N TYR A 491 -12.64 0.90 -18.62
CA TYR A 491 -14.04 0.73 -18.29
C TYR A 491 -14.19 -0.52 -17.44
N GLY A 492 -14.94 -0.42 -16.35
CA GLY A 492 -15.25 -1.54 -15.48
C GLY A 492 -16.65 -1.44 -14.89
N GLN A 493 -17.18 -2.59 -14.53
CA GLN A 493 -18.36 -2.70 -13.66
C GLN A 493 -17.93 -3.28 -12.32
N GLY A 494 -18.54 -2.77 -11.26
CA GLY A 494 -18.31 -3.22 -9.89
C GLY A 494 -19.61 -3.56 -9.20
N ILE A 495 -19.51 -4.42 -8.20
CA ILE A 495 -20.63 -4.82 -7.34
C ILE A 495 -20.20 -4.78 -5.87
N VAL A 496 -21.17 -4.45 -5.01
CA VAL A 496 -21.07 -4.64 -3.56
C VAL A 496 -22.33 -5.37 -3.10
N GLU A 497 -22.13 -6.42 -2.34
CA GLU A 497 -23.20 -7.19 -1.77
C GLU A 497 -23.89 -6.45 -0.62
N PRO A 498 -25.19 -6.68 -0.37
CA PRO A 498 -25.87 -6.14 0.81
C PRO A 498 -25.24 -6.66 2.10
N ARG A 499 -25.21 -5.82 3.14
CA ARG A 499 -24.75 -6.22 4.47
C ARG A 499 -25.73 -7.22 5.10
N PHE A 500 -25.25 -7.94 6.11
CA PHE A 500 -26.07 -8.91 6.83
C PHE A 500 -27.28 -8.29 7.52
N ASP A 501 -27.10 -7.12 8.18
CA ASP A 501 -28.21 -6.39 8.83
C ASP A 501 -29.26 -5.92 7.82
N GLN A 502 -28.82 -5.53 6.62
CA GLN A 502 -29.71 -5.08 5.55
C GLN A 502 -30.59 -6.21 5.00
N THR A 503 -30.05 -7.45 4.96
CA THR A 503 -30.73 -8.59 4.32
C THR A 503 -31.45 -9.47 5.34
N TYR A 504 -30.84 -9.76 6.48
CA TYR A 504 -31.26 -10.80 7.41
C TYR A 504 -31.61 -10.30 8.81
N GLY A 505 -31.66 -8.96 9.02
CA GLY A 505 -32.08 -8.41 10.31
C GLY A 505 -33.44 -8.94 10.73
N ASP A 506 -33.57 -9.36 11.99
CA ASP A 506 -34.80 -9.96 12.57
C ASP A 506 -35.42 -9.08 13.67
N ASP A 507 -35.15 -7.77 13.61
CA ASP A 507 -35.78 -6.82 14.51
C ASP A 507 -37.21 -6.54 14.06
N PRO A 508 -38.23 -6.62 14.94
CA PRO A 508 -39.62 -6.41 14.54
C PRO A 508 -39.92 -5.01 14.01
N CYS A 509 -39.13 -3.98 14.40
CA CYS A 509 -39.30 -2.62 13.98
C CYS A 509 -38.40 -2.24 12.80
N PHE A 510 -37.27 -2.92 12.66
CA PHE A 510 -36.23 -2.67 11.65
C PHE A 510 -35.80 -3.96 10.95
N PRO A 511 -36.73 -4.68 10.32
CA PRO A 511 -36.38 -5.94 9.64
C PRO A 511 -35.47 -5.71 8.47
N GLY A 512 -34.61 -6.68 8.18
CA GLY A 512 -33.86 -6.76 6.94
C GLY A 512 -34.78 -7.05 5.74
N ASN A 513 -34.27 -6.76 4.54
CA ASN A 513 -34.99 -7.06 3.29
C ASN A 513 -34.25 -8.15 2.50
N PRO A 514 -34.77 -9.39 2.46
CA PRO A 514 -34.12 -10.49 1.73
C PRO A 514 -34.17 -10.37 0.19
N ASN A 515 -34.91 -9.36 -0.32
CA ASN A 515 -35.05 -9.12 -1.76
C ASN A 515 -34.06 -8.08 -2.31
N LEU A 516 -33.09 -7.67 -1.49
CA LEU A 516 -32.08 -6.73 -1.94
C LEU A 516 -31.21 -7.29 -3.06
N SER A 517 -30.95 -6.46 -4.06
CA SER A 517 -29.95 -6.69 -5.09
C SER A 517 -28.60 -6.09 -4.68
N ALA A 518 -27.53 -6.53 -5.33
CA ALA A 518 -26.23 -5.86 -5.20
C ALA A 518 -26.31 -4.40 -5.60
N GLU A 519 -25.55 -3.54 -4.91
CA GLU A 519 -25.20 -2.22 -5.43
C GLU A 519 -24.24 -2.39 -6.60
N GLU A 520 -24.36 -1.57 -7.64
CA GLU A 520 -23.60 -1.71 -8.87
C GLU A 520 -22.93 -0.40 -9.26
N SER A 521 -21.71 -0.45 -9.81
CA SER A 521 -21.08 0.70 -10.47
C SER A 521 -20.77 0.43 -11.93
N ARG A 522 -20.73 1.54 -12.71
CA ARG A 522 -20.16 1.59 -14.05
C ARG A 522 -19.20 2.76 -14.09
N THR A 523 -17.92 2.45 -14.21
CA THR A 523 -16.86 3.44 -14.08
C THR A 523 -16.02 3.50 -15.34
N VAL A 524 -15.73 4.72 -15.79
CA VAL A 524 -14.78 5.03 -16.86
C VAL A 524 -13.66 5.87 -16.27
N HIS A 525 -12.42 5.51 -16.54
CA HIS A 525 -11.24 6.36 -16.34
C HIS A 525 -10.57 6.62 -17.68
N ALA A 526 -10.04 7.82 -17.86
CA ALA A 526 -9.19 8.16 -19.00
C ALA A 526 -8.17 9.21 -18.59
N GLY A 527 -6.91 9.01 -18.98
CA GLY A 527 -5.87 9.91 -18.56
C GLY A 527 -4.68 10.02 -19.51
N VAL A 528 -3.86 11.00 -19.22
CA VAL A 528 -2.59 11.26 -19.90
C VAL A 528 -1.48 11.42 -18.87
N GLU A 529 -0.39 10.71 -19.09
CA GLU A 529 0.86 10.87 -18.36
C GLU A 529 1.92 11.44 -19.28
N GLN A 530 2.64 12.45 -18.81
CA GLN A 530 3.76 13.05 -19.51
C GLN A 530 4.99 13.04 -18.62
N LYS A 531 6.06 12.40 -19.09
CA LYS A 531 7.39 12.50 -18.49
C LYS A 531 8.17 13.64 -19.14
N LEU A 532 8.92 14.38 -18.34
CA LEU A 532 9.68 15.56 -18.76
C LEU A 532 11.08 15.55 -18.13
N ALA A 533 12.00 16.32 -18.72
CA ALA A 533 13.34 16.56 -18.22
C ALA A 533 14.13 15.26 -17.94
N SER A 534 14.14 14.34 -18.91
CA SER A 534 14.75 13.00 -18.79
C SER A 534 14.18 12.22 -17.58
N ASP A 535 12.85 12.16 -17.50
CA ASP A 535 12.06 11.46 -16.47
C ASP A 535 12.23 11.99 -15.04
N ARG A 536 12.73 13.22 -14.90
CA ARG A 536 12.83 13.90 -13.61
C ARG A 536 11.52 14.52 -13.15
N VAL A 537 10.61 14.75 -14.07
CA VAL A 537 9.28 15.29 -13.80
C VAL A 537 8.25 14.39 -14.47
N ARG A 538 7.21 14.02 -13.71
CA ARG A 538 6.03 13.31 -14.19
C ARG A 538 4.82 14.14 -13.88
N VAL A 539 3.96 14.34 -14.88
CA VAL A 539 2.67 15.00 -14.73
C VAL A 539 1.60 14.07 -15.25
N THR A 540 0.53 13.86 -14.47
CA THR A 540 -0.59 13.03 -14.87
C THR A 540 -1.89 13.82 -14.71
N ALA A 541 -2.80 13.64 -15.65
CA ALA A 541 -4.17 14.15 -15.59
C ALA A 541 -5.13 13.00 -15.91
N ASP A 542 -5.98 12.65 -14.94
CA ASP A 542 -6.95 11.57 -15.06
C ASP A 542 -8.36 12.13 -14.87
N TYR A 543 -9.27 11.69 -15.71
CA TYR A 543 -10.70 11.91 -15.61
C TYR A 543 -11.38 10.62 -15.16
N PHE A 544 -12.38 10.74 -14.29
CA PHE A 544 -13.23 9.63 -13.87
C PHE A 544 -14.71 9.99 -13.96
N ASP A 545 -15.55 8.99 -14.25
CA ASP A 545 -17.01 9.07 -14.28
C ASP A 545 -17.59 7.74 -13.80
N SER A 546 -18.12 7.72 -12.58
CA SER A 546 -18.72 6.57 -11.93
C SER A 546 -20.21 6.80 -11.75
N ARG A 547 -21.03 5.82 -12.16
CA ARG A 547 -22.48 5.79 -11.93
C ARG A 547 -22.81 4.64 -11.01
N PHE A 548 -23.42 4.95 -9.89
CA PHE A 548 -23.82 4.00 -8.85
C PHE A 548 -25.31 3.73 -8.96
N HIS A 549 -25.69 2.48 -9.14
CA HIS A 549 -27.05 2.00 -9.30
C HIS A 549 -27.42 1.13 -8.10
N ASN A 550 -28.72 1.02 -7.83
CA ASN A 550 -29.27 0.15 -6.79
C ASN A 550 -28.68 0.45 -5.40
N ILE A 551 -28.35 1.72 -5.12
CA ILE A 551 -27.83 2.11 -3.81
C ILE A 551 -28.85 1.73 -2.75
N ILE A 552 -28.41 1.01 -1.71
CA ILE A 552 -29.27 0.57 -0.62
C ILE A 552 -29.43 1.71 0.38
N SER A 553 -30.67 2.12 0.59
CA SER A 553 -31.04 3.13 1.59
C SER A 553 -32.01 2.56 2.59
N PHE A 554 -31.91 3.06 3.82
CA PHE A 554 -32.90 2.77 4.87
C PHE A 554 -34.07 3.74 4.72
N ILE A 555 -35.28 3.20 4.64
CA ILE A 555 -36.52 3.98 4.55
C ILE A 555 -37.26 3.87 5.87
N ASN A 556 -37.47 5.04 6.51
CA ASN A 556 -38.25 5.14 7.73
C ASN A 556 -39.74 5.21 7.41
N GLU A 557 -40.52 4.46 8.17
CA GLU A 557 -41.98 4.53 8.17
C GLU A 557 -42.50 5.04 9.51
N PRO A 558 -43.72 5.63 9.54
CA PRO A 558 -44.34 6.09 10.77
C PRO A 558 -44.46 4.98 11.82
N GLY A 559 -44.33 5.32 13.08
CA GLY A 559 -44.45 4.38 14.17
C GLY A 559 -45.80 3.68 14.22
N THR A 560 -45.78 2.45 14.69
CA THR A 560 -46.95 1.59 14.94
C THR A 560 -47.14 1.36 16.45
N ALA A 561 -48.21 0.69 16.84
CA ALA A 561 -48.41 0.33 18.24
C ALA A 561 -47.28 -0.60 18.79
N LEU A 562 -46.69 -1.42 17.93
CA LEU A 562 -45.56 -2.31 18.29
C LEU A 562 -44.23 -1.53 18.27
N CYS A 563 -44.08 -0.57 17.35
CA CYS A 563 -42.88 0.19 17.13
C CYS A 563 -43.14 1.70 17.28
N PRO A 564 -43.39 2.21 18.49
CA PRO A 564 -43.88 3.59 18.71
C PRO A 564 -42.88 4.68 18.30
N PHE A 565 -41.58 4.34 18.14
CA PHE A 565 -40.54 5.27 17.74
C PHE A 565 -40.24 5.26 16.23
N GLY A 566 -41.04 4.53 15.43
CA GLY A 566 -40.86 4.35 14.00
C GLY A 566 -40.56 2.90 13.62
N THR A 567 -40.71 2.61 12.38
CA THR A 567 -40.31 1.35 11.74
C THR A 567 -39.61 1.66 10.40
N GLY A 568 -39.01 0.67 9.79
CA GLY A 568 -38.38 0.86 8.48
C GLY A 568 -37.59 -0.35 8.03
N THR A 569 -37.23 -0.36 6.77
CA THR A 569 -36.37 -1.41 6.20
C THR A 569 -35.52 -0.86 5.04
N PHE A 570 -34.74 -1.70 4.43
CA PHE A 570 -33.78 -1.35 3.39
C PHE A 570 -34.34 -1.63 1.99
N PHE A 571 -34.05 -0.74 1.05
CA PHE A 571 -34.43 -0.88 -0.37
C PHE A 571 -33.32 -0.41 -1.30
N ASN A 572 -33.27 -1.01 -2.50
CA ASN A 572 -32.43 -0.52 -3.61
C ASN A 572 -33.17 0.64 -4.31
N THR A 573 -32.91 1.87 -3.93
CA THR A 573 -33.74 2.99 -4.34
C THR A 573 -33.03 4.06 -5.15
N ASN A 574 -31.70 4.22 -4.97
CA ASN A 574 -31.02 5.41 -5.41
C ASN A 574 -30.07 5.18 -6.58
N LEU A 575 -29.96 6.20 -7.42
CA LEU A 575 -28.96 6.34 -8.46
C LEU A 575 -28.11 7.57 -8.13
N ALA A 576 -26.79 7.40 -8.09
CA ALA A 576 -25.86 8.50 -7.88
C ALA A 576 -24.75 8.50 -8.94
N ARG A 577 -24.08 9.63 -9.05
CA ARG A 577 -22.94 9.80 -9.95
C ARG A 577 -21.83 10.56 -9.24
N ALA A 578 -20.60 10.08 -9.41
CA ALA A 578 -19.38 10.82 -9.13
C ALA A 578 -18.61 11.04 -10.43
N ARG A 579 -18.16 12.26 -10.68
CA ARG A 579 -17.29 12.56 -11.82
C ARG A 579 -16.30 13.64 -11.46
N GLY A 580 -15.09 13.51 -11.93
CA GLY A 580 -14.06 14.46 -11.59
C GLY A 580 -12.80 14.31 -12.41
N ALA A 581 -11.78 15.01 -11.94
CA ALA A 581 -10.46 14.91 -12.51
C ALA A 581 -9.41 15.02 -11.38
N THR A 582 -8.36 14.22 -11.51
CA THR A 582 -7.17 14.30 -10.65
C THR A 582 -5.99 14.80 -11.48
N PHE A 583 -5.18 15.65 -10.89
CA PHE A 583 -3.93 16.14 -11.46
C PHE A 583 -2.81 15.81 -10.48
N THR A 584 -1.77 15.15 -10.95
CA THR A 584 -0.60 14.83 -10.14
C THR A 584 0.65 15.36 -10.80
N GLY A 585 1.58 15.81 -9.98
CA GLY A 585 2.91 16.23 -10.40
C GLY A 585 3.95 15.69 -9.43
N GLU A 586 4.94 14.99 -9.94
CA GLU A 586 6.08 14.49 -9.19
C GLU A 586 7.34 15.05 -9.82
N ALA A 587 8.25 15.59 -9.03
CA ALA A 587 9.48 16.17 -9.53
C ALA A 587 10.68 15.83 -8.65
N ARG A 588 11.72 15.27 -9.25
CA ARG A 588 13.05 15.24 -8.65
C ARG A 588 13.79 16.53 -9.00
N VAL A 589 13.61 17.54 -8.15
CA VAL A 589 14.13 18.89 -8.38
C VAL A 589 15.66 18.88 -8.37
N THR A 590 16.24 18.23 -7.36
CA THR A 590 17.69 17.99 -7.24
C THR A 590 17.92 16.58 -6.68
N ARG A 591 19.18 16.16 -6.54
CA ARG A 591 19.54 14.88 -5.90
C ARG A 591 19.10 14.78 -4.43
N TRP A 592 18.81 15.91 -3.79
CA TRP A 592 18.45 16.01 -2.37
C TRP A 592 17.04 16.54 -2.14
N LEU A 593 16.32 16.97 -3.20
CA LEU A 593 14.98 17.59 -3.09
C LEU A 593 14.02 16.96 -4.07
N ASN A 594 12.95 16.34 -3.56
CA ASN A 594 11.79 15.87 -4.29
C ASN A 594 10.59 16.74 -3.96
N ALA A 595 9.69 16.90 -4.92
CA ALA A 595 8.42 17.60 -4.77
C ALA A 595 7.31 16.74 -5.38
N ASP A 596 6.21 16.58 -4.64
CA ASP A 596 5.00 15.90 -5.07
C ASP A 596 3.81 16.83 -4.84
N ALA A 597 2.87 16.87 -5.76
CA ALA A 597 1.63 17.59 -5.57
C ALA A 597 0.48 16.87 -6.28
N ASN A 598 -0.71 16.94 -5.70
CA ASN A 598 -1.93 16.49 -6.37
C ASN A 598 -3.08 17.44 -6.09
N TYR A 599 -4.03 17.42 -7.00
CA TYR A 599 -5.29 18.13 -6.89
C TYR A 599 -6.41 17.26 -7.46
N THR A 600 -7.54 17.21 -6.75
CA THR A 600 -8.74 16.49 -7.15
C THR A 600 -9.93 17.44 -7.20
N TYR A 601 -10.60 17.45 -8.33
CA TYR A 601 -11.95 17.99 -8.48
C TYR A 601 -12.93 16.82 -8.50
N ASP A 602 -13.91 16.81 -7.57
CA ASP A 602 -14.91 15.75 -7.45
C ASP A 602 -16.32 16.35 -7.36
N SER A 603 -17.17 15.97 -8.30
CA SER A 603 -18.57 16.40 -8.39
C SER A 603 -19.50 15.20 -8.21
N THR A 604 -20.00 15.02 -7.01
CA THR A 604 -20.96 13.97 -6.69
C THR A 604 -22.40 14.48 -6.69
N ARG A 605 -23.35 13.66 -7.14
CA ARG A 605 -24.79 13.97 -7.12
C ARG A 605 -25.65 12.72 -7.02
N THR A 606 -26.70 12.78 -6.22
CA THR A 606 -27.84 11.89 -6.30
C THR A 606 -28.66 12.25 -7.57
N LEU A 607 -28.92 11.28 -8.43
CA LEU A 607 -29.64 11.50 -9.69
C LEU A 607 -31.12 11.14 -9.59
N SER A 608 -31.44 10.09 -8.82
CA SER A 608 -32.80 9.68 -8.53
C SER A 608 -32.93 9.19 -7.09
N ALA A 609 -34.12 9.30 -6.55
CA ALA A 609 -34.53 8.79 -5.26
C ALA A 609 -35.98 8.27 -5.39
N PRO A 610 -36.53 7.60 -4.39
CA PRO A 610 -37.94 7.22 -4.35
C PRO A 610 -38.85 8.40 -4.67
N THR A 611 -39.95 8.17 -5.37
CA THR A 611 -40.92 9.20 -5.74
C THR A 611 -41.89 9.55 -4.62
N ASP A 612 -42.12 8.65 -3.67
CA ASP A 612 -42.93 8.90 -2.48
C ASP A 612 -42.17 9.80 -1.51
N PRO A 613 -42.74 10.95 -1.11
CA PRO A 613 -42.13 11.82 -0.12
C PRO A 613 -41.90 11.16 1.23
N ALA A 614 -42.69 10.14 1.60
CA ALA A 614 -42.51 9.39 2.84
C ALA A 614 -41.24 8.52 2.82
N ASP A 615 -40.79 8.11 1.64
CA ASP A 615 -39.63 7.22 1.43
C ASP A 615 -38.34 7.99 1.14
N LEU A 616 -38.35 9.32 1.18
CA LEU A 616 -37.21 10.15 0.86
C LEU A 616 -36.21 10.22 2.04
N ASP A 617 -35.00 9.70 1.84
CA ASP A 617 -33.89 10.04 2.71
C ASP A 617 -33.40 11.48 2.42
N PRO A 618 -33.48 12.40 3.41
CA PRO A 618 -33.03 13.79 3.20
C PRO A 618 -31.59 13.94 2.74
N ASN A 619 -30.77 12.92 2.93
CA ASN A 619 -29.38 12.92 2.51
C ASN A 619 -29.20 12.53 1.03
N TYR A 620 -30.20 11.89 0.43
CA TYR A 620 -30.16 11.39 -0.95
C TYR A 620 -31.23 12.04 -1.85
N LEU A 621 -31.67 13.25 -1.55
CA LEU A 621 -32.58 13.98 -2.42
C LEU A 621 -31.97 14.20 -3.82
N PRO A 622 -32.76 14.09 -4.92
CA PRO A 622 -32.25 14.34 -6.25
C PRO A 622 -31.58 15.71 -6.35
N GLY A 623 -30.35 15.74 -6.88
CA GLY A 623 -29.53 16.95 -6.98
C GLY A 623 -28.63 17.20 -5.75
N SER A 624 -28.84 16.54 -4.61
CA SER A 624 -27.98 16.64 -3.44
C SER A 624 -26.60 16.02 -3.70
N ARG A 625 -25.61 16.46 -2.96
CA ARG A 625 -24.25 15.89 -3.00
C ARG A 625 -24.15 14.68 -2.09
N LEU A 626 -23.28 13.75 -2.46
CA LEU A 626 -22.92 12.67 -1.54
C LEU A 626 -22.13 13.25 -0.36
N LEU A 627 -22.37 12.72 0.86
CA LEU A 627 -21.82 13.25 2.10
C LEU A 627 -20.30 13.06 2.18
N ARG A 628 -19.58 14.03 2.77
CA ARG A 628 -18.16 13.97 3.09
C ARG A 628 -17.21 13.89 1.90
N ARG A 629 -17.68 14.22 0.67
CA ARG A 629 -16.86 14.35 -0.53
C ARG A 629 -16.60 15.83 -0.80
N PRO A 630 -15.36 16.33 -0.60
CA PRO A 630 -15.01 17.70 -0.94
C PRO A 630 -15.00 17.87 -2.45
N VAL A 631 -15.54 19.00 -2.94
CA VAL A 631 -15.51 19.31 -4.37
C VAL A 631 -14.08 19.52 -4.86
N ASN A 632 -13.23 20.06 -4.00
CA ASN A 632 -11.85 20.35 -4.30
C ASN A 632 -10.99 19.87 -3.13
N SER A 633 -9.97 19.11 -3.41
CA SER A 633 -8.96 18.69 -2.42
C SER A 633 -7.60 18.66 -3.08
N GLY A 634 -6.54 18.66 -2.28
CA GLY A 634 -5.20 18.57 -2.81
C GLY A 634 -4.14 18.48 -1.72
N ASN A 635 -3.00 18.01 -2.12
CA ASN A 635 -1.84 17.83 -1.25
C ASN A 635 -0.60 18.32 -1.98
N ALA A 636 0.35 18.87 -1.25
CA ALA A 636 1.67 19.18 -1.75
C ALA A 636 2.72 18.79 -0.72
N MET A 637 3.80 18.17 -1.17
CA MET A 637 4.86 17.69 -0.31
C MET A 637 6.23 18.05 -0.88
N LEU A 638 7.11 18.52 -0.01
CA LEU A 638 8.53 18.73 -0.29
C LEU A 638 9.33 17.79 0.62
N ASN A 639 10.14 16.94 0.02
CA ASN A 639 11.05 16.07 0.74
C ASN A 639 12.50 16.44 0.43
N ALA A 640 13.27 16.79 1.46
CA ALA A 640 14.67 17.20 1.36
C ALA A 640 15.57 16.24 2.16
N LYS A 641 16.48 15.54 1.46
CA LYS A 641 17.41 14.56 2.06
C LYS A 641 18.85 15.02 1.88
N PHE A 642 19.49 15.50 2.93
CA PHE A 642 20.88 15.98 2.92
C PHE A 642 21.58 15.76 4.27
N LEU A 643 22.88 15.53 4.28
CA LEU A 643 23.74 15.41 5.46
C LEU A 643 23.22 14.41 6.53
N LYS A 644 22.67 13.27 6.18
CA LYS A 644 22.01 12.30 7.08
C LYS A 644 20.68 12.78 7.67
N MET A 645 20.18 13.94 7.24
CA MET A 645 18.86 14.46 7.60
C MET A 645 17.87 14.16 6.48
N ASN A 646 16.65 13.85 6.85
CA ASN A 646 15.51 13.80 5.96
C ASN A 646 14.44 14.73 6.52
N TRP A 647 13.99 15.71 5.73
CA TRP A 647 12.95 16.67 6.09
C TRP A 647 11.78 16.53 5.14
N ASN A 648 10.58 16.56 5.69
CA ASN A 648 9.34 16.55 4.93
C ASN A 648 8.45 17.71 5.37
N LEU A 649 8.02 18.52 4.41
CA LEU A 649 7.01 19.56 4.59
C LEU A 649 5.80 19.18 3.75
N SER A 650 4.65 19.00 4.38
CA SER A 650 3.42 18.59 3.71
C SER A 650 2.31 19.61 3.95
N GLY A 651 1.60 19.98 2.89
CA GLY A 651 0.41 20.82 2.94
C GLY A 651 -0.81 20.04 2.46
N TYR A 652 -1.92 20.15 3.18
CA TYR A 652 -3.19 19.49 2.90
C TYR A 652 -4.27 20.53 2.73
N PHE A 653 -5.07 20.40 1.69
CA PHE A 653 -6.23 21.24 1.43
C PHE A 653 -7.46 20.36 1.23
N THR A 654 -8.50 20.61 2.00
CA THR A 654 -9.81 19.97 1.86
C THR A 654 -10.86 21.08 1.74
N GLY A 655 -11.58 21.07 0.62
CA GLY A 655 -12.63 22.06 0.33
C GLY A 655 -13.92 21.83 1.12
N LYS A 656 -14.88 22.71 0.87
CA LYS A 656 -16.25 22.56 1.42
C LYS A 656 -16.87 21.27 0.93
N ARG A 657 -17.63 20.60 1.82
CA ARG A 657 -18.32 19.35 1.53
C ARG A 657 -19.68 19.29 2.21
N ALA A 658 -20.61 18.57 1.61
CA ALA A 658 -21.85 18.21 2.27
C ALA A 658 -21.57 17.24 3.42
N ASP A 659 -22.27 17.37 4.52
CA ASP A 659 -22.22 16.46 5.66
C ASP A 659 -23.60 16.30 6.28
N TYR A 660 -23.75 15.37 7.21
CA TYR A 660 -25.00 15.08 7.87
C TYR A 660 -25.22 15.99 9.07
N ASN A 661 -26.43 16.58 9.14
CA ASN A 661 -26.94 17.22 10.34
C ASN A 661 -28.47 17.04 10.35
N TYR A 662 -28.95 16.19 11.27
CA TYR A 662 -30.38 15.85 11.32
C TYR A 662 -31.28 17.10 11.29
N PRO A 663 -32.33 17.12 10.44
CA PRO A 663 -32.81 16.03 9.59
C PRO A 663 -32.26 16.01 8.14
N GLY A 664 -31.19 16.71 7.79
CA GLY A 664 -30.72 16.78 6.41
C GLY A 664 -29.23 17.08 6.28
N GLN A 665 -28.85 17.72 5.18
CA GLN A 665 -27.48 18.08 4.86
C GLN A 665 -27.07 19.46 5.37
N ILE A 666 -25.84 19.59 5.77
CA ILE A 666 -25.15 20.85 6.09
C ILE A 666 -23.86 20.96 5.27
N ILE A 667 -23.35 22.17 5.11
CA ILE A 667 -22.03 22.39 4.51
C ILE A 667 -20.95 22.40 5.59
N ASN A 668 -20.16 21.37 5.66
CA ASN A 668 -18.96 21.31 6.48
C ASN A 668 -17.87 22.20 5.82
N PRO A 669 -17.30 23.19 6.52
CA PRO A 669 -16.31 24.10 5.96
C PRO A 669 -15.02 23.38 5.56
N GLY A 670 -14.33 23.92 4.56
CA GLY A 670 -13.01 23.45 4.17
C GLY A 670 -11.93 23.93 5.13
N TYR A 671 -10.76 23.31 5.03
CA TYR A 671 -9.57 23.67 5.82
C TYR A 671 -8.28 23.47 5.03
N ALA A 672 -7.20 24.05 5.51
CA ALA A 672 -5.84 23.76 5.10
C ALA A 672 -4.99 23.46 6.35
N ARG A 673 -4.11 22.49 6.23
CA ARG A 673 -3.20 22.03 7.29
C ARG A 673 -1.78 21.90 6.75
N ILE A 674 -0.80 22.19 7.57
CA ILE A 674 0.62 22.03 7.25
C ILE A 674 1.24 21.15 8.32
N ASP A 675 1.99 20.14 7.89
CA ASP A 675 2.74 19.24 8.73
C ASP A 675 4.24 19.32 8.40
N LEU A 676 5.08 19.18 9.42
CA LEU A 676 6.53 19.12 9.28
C LEU A 676 7.04 17.86 9.98
N ALA A 677 7.86 17.08 9.28
CA ALA A 677 8.54 15.94 9.86
C ALA A 677 10.03 15.97 9.53
N GLY A 678 10.83 15.32 10.36
CA GLY A 678 12.26 15.20 10.13
C GLY A 678 12.86 13.99 10.81
N SER A 679 13.96 13.49 10.25
CA SER A 679 14.76 12.44 10.87
C SER A 679 16.25 12.71 10.70
N TYR A 680 17.05 12.20 11.63
CA TYR A 680 18.50 12.27 11.61
C TYR A 680 19.11 10.90 11.89
N ASN A 681 19.90 10.40 10.93
CA ASN A 681 20.55 9.10 11.06
C ASN A 681 21.87 9.26 11.84
N LEU A 682 21.92 8.68 13.03
CA LEU A 682 23.10 8.53 13.87
C LEU A 682 24.01 7.40 13.36
N LYS A 683 25.02 7.05 14.14
CA LYS A 683 25.85 5.85 13.91
C LYS A 683 25.15 4.60 14.46
N PHE A 684 25.64 3.42 14.05
CA PHE A 684 25.20 2.11 14.57
C PHE A 684 23.71 1.79 14.37
N GLY A 685 23.14 2.23 13.25
CA GLY A 685 21.74 1.92 12.91
C GLY A 685 20.68 2.69 13.71
N VAL A 686 21.08 3.64 14.54
CA VAL A 686 20.16 4.49 15.31
C VAL A 686 19.74 5.69 14.49
N SER A 687 18.46 6.04 14.52
CA SER A 687 17.92 7.30 13.99
C SER A 687 17.01 7.96 15.02
N VAL A 688 17.03 9.29 15.05
CA VAL A 688 16.06 10.10 15.80
C VAL A 688 15.12 10.72 14.79
N TYR A 689 13.83 10.72 15.08
CA TYR A 689 12.83 11.32 14.22
C TYR A 689 11.83 12.12 15.02
N GLY A 690 11.17 13.07 14.36
CA GLY A 690 10.12 13.88 14.97
C GLY A 690 9.14 14.40 13.94
N ARG A 691 7.96 14.77 14.42
CA ARG A 691 6.88 15.31 13.61
C ARG A 691 6.13 16.39 14.38
N ILE A 692 5.71 17.41 13.64
CA ILE A 692 4.72 18.39 14.08
C ILE A 692 3.57 18.34 13.08
N ALA A 693 2.44 17.80 13.47
CA ALA A 693 1.22 17.83 12.67
C ALA A 693 0.43 19.10 13.00
N ASN A 694 -0.31 19.62 12.01
CA ASN A 694 -1.11 20.83 12.15
C ASN A 694 -0.29 22.02 12.72
N LEU A 695 0.82 22.33 12.09
CA LEU A 695 1.80 23.34 12.52
C LEU A 695 1.14 24.71 12.86
N ALA A 696 0.12 25.08 12.09
CA ALA A 696 -0.62 26.33 12.27
C ALA A 696 -1.71 26.24 13.37
N ASN A 697 -1.88 25.09 14.05
CA ASN A 697 -2.93 24.84 15.03
C ASN A 697 -4.34 25.17 14.50
N LYS A 698 -4.62 24.80 13.26
CA LYS A 698 -5.92 25.05 12.63
C LYS A 698 -7.00 24.22 13.32
N GLN A 699 -8.10 24.84 13.73
CA GLN A 699 -9.31 24.15 14.18
C GLN A 699 -10.08 23.68 12.93
N TYR A 700 -10.37 22.40 12.85
CA TYR A 700 -11.11 21.81 11.75
C TYR A 700 -11.85 20.53 12.18
N GLN A 701 -12.67 20.00 11.29
CA GLN A 701 -13.42 18.76 11.49
C GLN A 701 -13.48 17.99 10.17
N ASP A 702 -13.25 16.69 10.19
CA ASP A 702 -13.40 15.83 9.02
C ASP A 702 -14.86 15.40 8.85
N ALA A 703 -15.54 15.08 9.91
CA ALA A 703 -16.99 14.91 9.99
C ALA A 703 -17.60 16.05 10.85
N TYR A 704 -18.76 16.55 10.41
CA TYR A 704 -19.43 17.68 11.08
C TYR A 704 -19.76 17.38 12.52
N GLY A 705 -19.41 18.29 13.42
CA GLY A 705 -19.59 18.15 14.87
C GLY A 705 -18.46 17.45 15.62
N TYR A 706 -17.53 16.81 14.93
CA TYR A 706 -16.42 16.07 15.52
C TYR A 706 -15.10 16.85 15.37
N PRO A 707 -14.50 17.37 16.44
CA PRO A 707 -13.26 18.12 16.35
C PRO A 707 -12.10 17.21 15.96
N ALA A 708 -11.26 17.66 15.03
CA ALA A 708 -9.98 17.05 14.76
C ALA A 708 -8.92 17.54 15.77
N LEU A 709 -7.80 16.81 15.88
CA LEU A 709 -6.69 17.19 16.76
C LEU A 709 -6.12 18.57 16.40
N GLY A 710 -5.80 19.35 17.40
CA GLY A 710 -5.00 20.57 17.30
C GLY A 710 -3.57 20.25 16.87
N ARG A 711 -2.64 21.16 17.18
CA ARG A 711 -1.22 20.92 16.93
C ARG A 711 -0.73 19.74 17.77
N GLU A 712 -0.12 18.77 17.09
CA GLU A 712 0.49 17.59 17.69
C GLU A 712 1.99 17.57 17.39
N PHE A 713 2.80 17.24 18.37
CA PHE A 713 4.20 16.91 18.15
C PHE A 713 4.51 15.51 18.70
N ARG A 714 5.44 14.83 18.03
CA ARG A 714 6.02 13.55 18.45
C ARG A 714 7.52 13.56 18.23
N ILE A 715 8.25 12.86 19.08
CA ILE A 715 9.67 12.61 18.95
C ILE A 715 9.95 11.16 19.32
N GLY A 716 10.84 10.53 18.60
CA GLY A 716 11.15 9.12 18.80
C GLY A 716 12.54 8.72 18.35
N VAL A 717 12.88 7.50 18.68
CA VAL A 717 14.12 6.82 18.30
C VAL A 717 13.76 5.52 17.61
N LYS A 718 14.49 5.22 16.52
CA LYS A 718 14.40 3.96 15.78
C LYS A 718 15.80 3.35 15.71
N TYR A 719 15.91 2.07 16.03
CA TYR A 719 17.10 1.28 15.82
C TYR A 719 16.83 0.25 14.72
N THR A 720 17.76 0.08 13.80
CA THR A 720 17.69 -0.98 12.78
C THR A 720 19.08 -1.57 12.65
N THR A 721 19.20 -2.90 12.79
CA THR A 721 20.43 -3.59 12.47
C THR A 721 20.65 -3.48 10.96
N ARG A 722 21.54 -2.57 10.53
CA ARG A 722 21.98 -2.50 9.14
C ARG A 722 23.30 -3.22 9.00
N HIS A 723 23.37 -4.14 8.07
CA HIS A 723 24.64 -4.63 7.55
C HIS A 723 25.05 -3.71 6.41
N GLU A 724 26.06 -2.84 6.69
CA GLU A 724 26.73 -2.01 5.67
C GLU A 724 27.48 -2.87 4.64
#